data_265d07345d5f7ef76cc58c519abfd34b
#
_entry.id   265d07345d5f7ef76cc58c519abfd34b
#
_cell.length_a   1.000
_cell.length_b   1.000
_cell.length_c   1.000
_cell.angle_alpha   90.00
_cell.angle_beta   90.00
_cell.angle_gamma   90.00
#
_symmetry.space_group_name_H-M   'P 1'
#
loop_
_entity.id
_entity.type
_entity.pdbx_description
1 polymer ?
#
loop_
_entity_poly.entity_id
_entity_poly.type
_entity_poly.pdbx_seq_one_letter_code
_entity_poly.pdbx_strand_id
1 'polypeptide(L)'
;MRREVAFPLAFAVTAFGRGARAQTEEVTVRGDAAGDFSSRADERDAAREVTDAASLVEPLPGVHVRRYGADDSFTTLSIRGSSSTEVAIVFAGVPLTGGADPSLDLATLPLWPGAVARVHRTFAPASLGPGSLGGTLVLDPPSPTLPPSTETWAAIGSYGEARLRAADVRSAGGGSRVVTAISASRADDDFSYLDPTATTPGHDVYATRQNAGHAAVNGLVSWVLPVRWAGETTGALTVTTLAQARHQELPGTVLGPTPFAELDSDRELASAQLTLGGGRGTWIARGWGRRESLRLSDSAASSALGPSRADQFIAAAGASFGWRGRPIPSTTVELRMDGSAEHFEPGDIVGALEPPGATRVSAGAALDAEWREAEHLTWAASARLDDWSNLPSSDASATPGSALRPTGHLGIELPLGDLTLAAHGGATGRPPSFVELYGDRGAFVGDPNLRPESAWTLDAGGRLARPLGPVRLAAEVAGFATWARDLITFVPVGAYGRSEATNIGLARLLGVEVDVRATLGPVEMRAAYTGLSTENDAACVAAVGPCVRPALPGRPSNDLVADAILTLGRASLRGGVDAVSGMVADDAGSILVPPRVLASLGARLEVTRALRLALDARNLFDVRTSTYEGAIGPVHEPIGDYFEYPLPGRTLLVSARYTVGAR
;
A
#
# COMPACT_ATOMS: atom_id res chain seq x y z
N MET A 1 21.81 25.39 15.34
CA MET A 1 23.13 25.02 14.82
C MET A 1 22.92 23.96 13.76
N ARG A 2 22.98 24.34 12.49
CA ARG A 2 22.85 23.41 11.36
C ARG A 2 24.05 22.46 11.34
N ARG A 3 23.84 21.18 11.45
CA ARG A 3 24.85 20.14 11.17
C ARG A 3 24.73 19.73 9.71
N GLU A 4 25.64 20.21 8.89
CA GLU A 4 25.85 19.70 7.55
C GLU A 4 26.49 18.30 7.65
N VAL A 5 25.80 17.30 7.13
CA VAL A 5 26.34 15.95 6.95
C VAL A 5 26.79 15.83 5.49
N ALA A 6 28.07 15.96 5.26
CA ALA A 6 28.70 15.73 3.96
C ALA A 6 29.17 14.27 3.85
N PHE A 7 28.70 13.56 2.82
CA PHE A 7 29.18 12.22 2.46
C PHE A 7 30.06 12.28 1.19
N PRO A 8 31.21 11.65 1.16
CA PRO A 8 31.99 11.48 -0.08
C PRO A 8 31.55 10.23 -0.83
N LEU A 9 31.12 10.38 -2.09
CA LEU A 9 30.86 9.30 -3.04
C LEU A 9 32.10 9.09 -3.94
N ALA A 10 32.69 7.91 -3.90
CA ALA A 10 33.71 7.48 -4.86
C ALA A 10 33.10 6.46 -5.84
N PHE A 11 33.13 6.76 -7.14
CA PHE A 11 32.70 5.87 -8.22
C PHE A 11 33.87 5.13 -8.84
N ALA A 12 33.73 3.82 -9.03
CA ALA A 12 34.58 3.02 -9.92
C ALA A 12 33.71 2.44 -11.05
N VAL A 13 34.04 2.80 -12.28
CA VAL A 13 33.40 2.31 -13.51
C VAL A 13 34.29 1.27 -14.16
N THR A 14 33.79 0.07 -14.44
CA THR A 14 34.37 -0.85 -15.41
C THR A 14 33.34 -1.41 -16.36
N ALA A 15 33.62 -1.32 -17.62
CA ALA A 15 32.75 -1.64 -18.76
C ALA A 15 33.04 -3.02 -19.38
N PHE A 16 32.07 -3.51 -20.13
CA PHE A 16 32.03 -4.38 -21.32
C PHE A 16 31.22 -5.68 -21.23
N GLY A 17 30.37 -5.86 -22.25
CA GLY A 17 29.88 -7.16 -22.69
C GLY A 17 28.53 -7.20 -23.42
N ARG A 18 28.54 -7.74 -24.62
CA ARG A 18 27.57 -7.77 -25.70
C ARG A 18 26.26 -8.53 -25.47
N GLY A 19 25.19 -7.94 -25.94
CA GLY A 19 24.06 -8.36 -26.78
C GLY A 19 23.23 -9.61 -26.47
N ALA A 20 21.91 -9.42 -26.27
CA ALA A 20 20.86 -10.41 -26.57
C ALA A 20 19.50 -9.74 -26.84
N ARG A 21 18.69 -10.39 -27.66
CA ARG A 21 17.40 -9.97 -28.21
C ARG A 21 16.33 -9.91 -27.12
N ALA A 22 15.47 -8.90 -27.23
CA ALA A 22 14.24 -8.77 -26.44
C ALA A 22 13.28 -9.94 -26.76
N GLN A 23 12.95 -10.74 -25.77
CA GLN A 23 11.73 -11.52 -25.73
C GLN A 23 10.72 -10.67 -24.95
N THR A 24 9.63 -10.33 -25.61
CA THR A 24 8.46 -9.73 -24.99
C THR A 24 7.81 -10.80 -24.13
N GLU A 25 8.07 -10.80 -22.84
CA GLU A 25 7.29 -11.61 -21.90
C GLU A 25 5.89 -11.01 -21.84
N GLU A 26 4.93 -11.86 -22.17
CA GLU A 26 3.51 -11.62 -22.02
C GLU A 26 3.23 -11.45 -20.51
N VAL A 27 2.95 -10.22 -20.06
CA VAL A 27 2.50 -9.97 -18.70
C VAL A 27 1.08 -10.54 -18.58
N THR A 28 1.00 -11.80 -18.24
CA THR A 28 -0.26 -12.44 -17.90
C THR A 28 -0.57 -12.06 -16.45
N VAL A 29 -1.65 -11.32 -16.23
CA VAL A 29 -2.25 -11.15 -14.90
C VAL A 29 -2.75 -12.53 -14.48
N ARG A 30 -1.91 -13.32 -13.84
CA ARG A 30 -2.31 -14.56 -13.16
C ARG A 30 -2.36 -14.25 -11.67
N GLY A 31 -3.54 -14.42 -11.07
CA GLY A 31 -3.65 -14.52 -9.62
C GLY A 31 -2.73 -15.64 -9.09
N ASP A 32 -2.06 -15.40 -7.97
CA ASP A 32 -1.16 -16.39 -7.34
C ASP A 32 -1.93 -17.59 -6.74
N ALA A 33 -3.25 -17.50 -6.63
CA ALA A 33 -4.18 -18.58 -6.28
C ALA A 33 -5.32 -18.63 -7.29
N ALA A 34 -5.86 -19.83 -7.54
CA ALA A 34 -6.99 -19.99 -8.45
C ALA A 34 -8.20 -19.19 -7.94
N GLY A 35 -8.72 -18.36 -8.83
CA GLY A 35 -9.95 -17.61 -8.58
C GLY A 35 -9.79 -16.28 -7.86
N ASP A 36 -8.65 -15.94 -7.29
CA ASP A 36 -8.44 -14.68 -6.56
C ASP A 36 -8.45 -13.46 -7.52
N PHE A 37 -9.19 -12.41 -7.16
CA PHE A 37 -9.08 -11.10 -7.81
C PHE A 37 -7.87 -10.37 -7.25
N SER A 38 -6.69 -10.74 -7.71
CA SER A 38 -5.43 -10.09 -7.34
C SER A 38 -4.83 -9.36 -8.54
N SER A 39 -4.08 -8.31 -8.24
CA SER A 39 -3.37 -7.51 -9.24
C SER A 39 -1.89 -7.45 -8.91
N ARG A 40 -1.06 -7.45 -9.95
CA ARG A 40 0.40 -7.34 -9.83
C ARG A 40 0.89 -6.11 -10.57
N ALA A 41 1.77 -5.35 -9.93
CA ALA A 41 2.53 -4.27 -10.56
C ALA A 41 4.03 -4.54 -10.40
N ASP A 42 4.76 -4.46 -11.50
CA ASP A 42 6.22 -4.53 -11.53
C ASP A 42 6.77 -3.13 -11.79
N GLU A 43 7.74 -2.69 -11.02
CA GLU A 43 8.33 -1.35 -11.14
C GLU A 43 8.95 -1.11 -12.52
N ARG A 44 9.49 -2.16 -13.16
CA ARG A 44 10.10 -2.07 -14.49
C ARG A 44 9.09 -1.89 -15.62
N ASP A 45 7.87 -2.43 -15.44
CA ASP A 45 6.81 -2.48 -16.45
C ASP A 45 5.77 -1.37 -16.28
N ALA A 46 5.98 -0.48 -15.30
CA ALA A 46 5.08 0.62 -15.04
C ALA A 46 4.96 1.56 -16.24
N ALA A 47 3.73 1.92 -16.60
CA ALA A 47 3.46 2.88 -17.68
C ALA A 47 4.05 4.27 -17.38
N ARG A 48 4.02 4.66 -16.10
CA ARG A 48 4.50 5.94 -15.56
C ARG A 48 5.87 5.78 -14.93
N GLU A 49 6.59 6.88 -14.73
CA GLU A 49 7.73 6.88 -13.83
C GLU A 49 7.22 6.72 -12.39
N VAL A 50 7.68 5.67 -11.74
CA VAL A 50 7.26 5.32 -10.37
C VAL A 50 8.16 6.03 -9.38
N THR A 51 7.60 6.92 -8.57
CA THR A 51 8.34 7.72 -7.58
C THR A 51 8.39 7.05 -6.21
N ASP A 52 7.30 6.40 -5.78
CA ASP A 52 7.13 5.75 -4.48
C ASP A 52 6.32 4.45 -4.60
N ALA A 53 6.11 3.75 -3.51
CA ALA A 53 5.30 2.53 -3.49
C ALA A 53 3.81 2.82 -3.81
N ALA A 54 3.31 4.00 -3.47
CA ALA A 54 1.95 4.41 -3.75
C ALA A 54 1.70 4.57 -5.26
N SER A 55 2.60 5.25 -5.98
CA SER A 55 2.52 5.43 -7.43
C SER A 55 2.65 4.11 -8.22
N LEU A 56 3.26 3.08 -7.61
CA LEU A 56 3.31 1.73 -8.19
C LEU A 56 1.94 1.03 -8.16
N VAL A 57 1.16 1.21 -7.10
CA VAL A 57 -0.11 0.49 -6.90
C VAL A 57 -1.34 1.29 -7.29
N GLU A 58 -1.25 2.62 -7.37
CA GLU A 58 -2.35 3.53 -7.73
C GLU A 58 -3.07 3.16 -9.04
N PRO A 59 -2.39 2.66 -10.12
CA PRO A 59 -3.06 2.26 -11.35
C PRO A 59 -3.79 0.91 -11.29
N LEU A 60 -3.88 0.26 -10.12
CA LEU A 60 -4.50 -1.05 -9.98
C LEU A 60 -6.00 -0.92 -9.65
N PRO A 61 -6.88 -1.77 -10.21
CA PRO A 61 -8.31 -1.72 -9.94
C PRO A 61 -8.59 -1.99 -8.45
N GLY A 62 -9.60 -1.32 -7.90
CA GLY A 62 -9.99 -1.44 -6.50
C GLY A 62 -9.06 -0.75 -5.51
N VAL A 63 -7.98 -0.14 -5.97
CA VAL A 63 -7.00 0.56 -5.14
C VAL A 63 -7.26 2.06 -5.19
N HIS A 64 -7.33 2.70 -4.02
CA HIS A 64 -7.35 4.16 -3.89
C HIS A 64 -6.20 4.60 -2.99
N VAL A 65 -5.31 5.43 -3.54
CA VAL A 65 -4.20 6.06 -2.82
C VAL A 65 -4.63 7.45 -2.40
N ARG A 66 -4.46 7.76 -1.13
CA ARG A 66 -4.74 9.08 -0.57
C ARG A 66 -3.45 9.73 -0.10
N ARG A 67 -3.07 10.82 -0.76
CA ARG A 67 -1.91 11.64 -0.41
C ARG A 67 -2.33 12.87 0.39
N TYR A 68 -1.57 13.18 1.42
CA TYR A 68 -1.76 14.36 2.25
C TYR A 68 -0.78 15.48 1.85
N GLY A 69 -0.46 15.58 0.57
CA GLY A 69 0.46 16.54 -0.02
C GLY A 69 1.10 16.04 -1.31
N ALA A 70 2.38 16.35 -1.53
CA ALA A 70 3.18 15.88 -2.67
C ALA A 70 3.55 14.39 -2.55
N ASP A 71 4.30 13.87 -3.53
CA ASP A 71 4.89 12.53 -3.44
C ASP A 71 5.78 12.42 -2.19
N ASP A 72 5.78 11.25 -1.54
CA ASP A 72 6.44 11.02 -0.24
C ASP A 72 5.90 11.84 0.96
N SER A 73 4.83 12.61 0.83
CA SER A 73 4.04 13.03 1.99
C SER A 73 3.32 11.82 2.60
N PHE A 74 2.79 11.97 3.81
CA PHE A 74 1.98 10.93 4.43
C PHE A 74 0.94 10.40 3.44
N THR A 75 0.93 9.09 3.21
CA THR A 75 0.12 8.47 2.15
C THR A 75 -0.50 7.18 2.64
N THR A 76 -1.81 7.05 2.48
CA THR A 76 -2.56 5.87 2.90
C THR A 76 -3.13 5.10 1.71
N LEU A 77 -3.43 3.81 1.94
CA LEU A 77 -4.00 2.89 0.98
C LEU A 77 -5.38 2.42 1.41
N SER A 78 -6.32 2.45 0.49
CA SER A 78 -7.63 1.82 0.59
C SER A 78 -7.77 0.77 -0.52
N ILE A 79 -8.39 -0.35 -0.21
CA ILE A 79 -8.72 -1.39 -1.19
C ILE A 79 -10.23 -1.64 -1.10
N ARG A 80 -10.96 -1.53 -2.22
CA ARG A 80 -12.43 -1.71 -2.30
C ARG A 80 -13.21 -0.87 -1.29
N GLY A 81 -12.73 0.35 -1.01
CA GLY A 81 -13.38 1.26 -0.07
C GLY A 81 -13.19 0.91 1.41
N SER A 82 -12.22 0.09 1.76
CA SER A 82 -11.78 -0.10 3.14
C SER A 82 -11.14 1.17 3.70
N SER A 83 -11.00 1.28 5.01
CA SER A 83 -10.09 2.24 5.62
C SER A 83 -8.63 1.76 5.47
N SER A 84 -7.68 2.66 5.69
CA SER A 84 -6.24 2.29 5.68
C SER A 84 -5.87 1.32 6.80
N THR A 85 -6.59 1.36 7.92
CA THR A 85 -6.40 0.43 9.05
C THR A 85 -6.92 -0.98 8.75
N GLU A 86 -7.74 -1.12 7.71
CA GLU A 86 -8.32 -2.38 7.25
C GLU A 86 -7.53 -3.03 6.10
N VAL A 87 -6.34 -2.52 5.78
CA VAL A 87 -5.43 -3.07 4.76
C VAL A 87 -4.19 -3.66 5.43
N ALA A 88 -3.94 -4.95 5.20
CA ALA A 88 -2.69 -5.57 5.63
C ALA A 88 -1.56 -5.23 4.66
N ILE A 89 -0.39 -4.87 5.17
CA ILE A 89 0.80 -4.60 4.35
C ILE A 89 1.92 -5.55 4.77
N VAL A 90 2.45 -6.28 3.79
CA VAL A 90 3.52 -7.27 3.97
C VAL A 90 4.70 -6.88 3.09
N PHE A 91 5.87 -6.73 3.68
CA PHE A 91 7.12 -6.44 2.97
C PHE A 91 8.10 -7.61 3.11
N ALA A 92 8.56 -8.16 1.99
CA ALA A 92 9.48 -9.31 1.99
C ALA A 92 8.99 -10.47 2.89
N GLY A 93 7.69 -10.66 3.01
CA GLY A 93 7.04 -11.66 3.86
C GLY A 93 6.99 -11.33 5.36
N VAL A 94 7.32 -10.11 5.76
CA VAL A 94 7.20 -9.59 7.12
C VAL A 94 5.98 -8.67 7.20
N PRO A 95 5.02 -8.90 8.12
CA PRO A 95 3.91 -7.97 8.35
C PRO A 95 4.44 -6.62 8.85
N LEU A 96 4.02 -5.53 8.22
CA LEU A 96 4.34 -4.17 8.66
C LEU A 96 3.17 -3.53 9.41
N THR A 97 1.91 -3.81 9.01
CA THR A 97 0.73 -3.41 9.78
C THR A 97 0.50 -4.35 10.95
N GLY A 98 0.09 -3.80 12.07
CA GLY A 98 -0.12 -4.57 13.31
C GLY A 98 -0.93 -3.81 14.36
N GLY A 99 -0.72 -4.16 15.62
CA GLY A 99 -1.37 -3.48 16.75
C GLY A 99 -0.85 -2.08 16.99
N ALA A 100 0.46 -1.87 16.80
CA ALA A 100 1.11 -0.58 17.04
C ALA A 100 0.95 0.39 15.86
N ASP A 101 0.99 -0.13 14.64
CA ASP A 101 0.85 0.66 13.41
C ASP A 101 -0.21 0.02 12.50
N PRO A 102 -1.50 0.35 12.71
CA PRO A 102 -2.59 -0.21 11.93
C PRO A 102 -2.69 0.39 10.53
N SER A 103 -2.21 1.63 10.32
CA SER A 103 -2.29 2.38 9.07
C SER A 103 -0.90 2.83 8.65
N LEU A 104 -0.19 1.94 7.98
CA LEU A 104 1.18 2.24 7.53
C LEU A 104 1.18 3.37 6.49
N ASP A 105 2.08 4.33 6.68
CA ASP A 105 2.39 5.35 5.67
C ASP A 105 3.14 4.70 4.50
N LEU A 106 2.52 4.65 3.31
CA LEU A 106 3.13 4.11 2.10
C LEU A 106 4.40 4.86 1.66
N ALA A 107 4.51 6.15 2.01
CA ALA A 107 5.70 6.93 1.73
C ALA A 107 6.94 6.41 2.48
N THR A 108 6.74 5.62 3.54
CA THR A 108 7.83 4.96 4.26
C THR A 108 8.26 3.63 3.64
N LEU A 109 7.54 3.11 2.63
CA LEU A 109 7.91 1.85 1.98
C LEU A 109 9.03 2.09 0.95
N PRO A 110 10.17 1.45 1.12
CA PRO A 110 11.27 1.60 0.17
C PRO A 110 10.95 0.94 -1.17
N LEU A 111 11.37 1.58 -2.24
CA LEU A 111 11.22 1.07 -3.59
C LEU A 111 12.57 0.99 -4.28
N TRP A 112 12.81 -0.11 -5.01
CA TRP A 112 14.03 -0.36 -5.78
C TRP A 112 13.72 -0.87 -7.18
N PRO A 113 14.66 -0.76 -8.14
CA PRO A 113 14.52 -1.38 -9.44
C PRO A 113 14.21 -2.88 -9.33
N GLY A 114 13.13 -3.32 -9.98
CA GLY A 114 12.66 -4.70 -9.94
C GLY A 114 11.86 -5.09 -8.69
N ALA A 115 11.40 -4.13 -7.91
CA ALA A 115 10.39 -4.37 -6.87
C ALA A 115 9.05 -4.74 -7.51
N VAL A 116 8.29 -5.59 -6.81
CA VAL A 116 6.99 -6.08 -7.27
C VAL A 116 5.96 -5.88 -6.17
N ALA A 117 4.84 -5.24 -6.51
CA ALA A 117 3.68 -5.14 -5.66
C ALA A 117 2.59 -6.14 -6.11
N ARG A 118 1.95 -6.81 -5.14
CA ARG A 118 0.76 -7.62 -5.35
C ARG A 118 -0.33 -7.12 -4.43
N VAL A 119 -1.51 -6.90 -4.97
CA VAL A 119 -2.69 -6.48 -4.22
C VAL A 119 -3.72 -7.59 -4.30
N HIS A 120 -4.01 -8.21 -3.17
CA HIS A 120 -5.12 -9.16 -3.00
C HIS A 120 -6.34 -8.35 -2.55
N ARG A 121 -7.38 -8.34 -3.36
CA ARG A 121 -8.59 -7.56 -3.10
C ARG A 121 -9.55 -8.39 -2.25
N THR A 122 -9.66 -8.06 -0.97
CA THR A 122 -10.45 -8.72 0.09
C THR A 122 -9.87 -10.07 0.51
N PHE A 123 -9.79 -11.04 -0.40
CA PHE A 123 -9.37 -12.40 -0.07
C PHE A 123 -7.91 -12.62 -0.45
N ALA A 124 -7.07 -12.78 0.56
CA ALA A 124 -5.69 -13.19 0.40
C ALA A 124 -5.53 -14.64 0.87
N PRO A 125 -4.54 -15.40 0.37
CA PRO A 125 -4.21 -16.70 0.94
C PRO A 125 -4.01 -16.60 2.45
N ALA A 126 -4.63 -17.50 3.21
CA ALA A 126 -4.55 -17.49 4.68
C ALA A 126 -3.11 -17.67 5.18
N SER A 127 -2.25 -18.21 4.33
CA SER A 127 -0.81 -18.33 4.58
C SER A 127 -0.05 -16.98 4.56
N LEU A 128 -0.66 -15.89 4.10
CA LEU A 128 -0.03 -14.54 4.19
C LEU A 128 -0.18 -13.89 5.57
N GLY A 129 -1.02 -14.43 6.43
CA GLY A 129 -1.26 -13.91 7.78
C GLY A 129 -2.73 -13.71 8.08
N PRO A 130 -3.07 -13.03 9.19
CA PRO A 130 -4.44 -12.70 9.53
C PRO A 130 -5.09 -11.92 8.38
N GLY A 131 -6.31 -12.29 8.03
CA GLY A 131 -7.10 -11.58 7.02
C GLY A 131 -7.37 -10.13 7.46
N SER A 132 -7.54 -9.27 6.47
CA SER A 132 -7.98 -7.88 6.67
C SER A 132 -9.28 -7.64 5.91
N LEU A 133 -10.06 -6.62 6.30
CA LEU A 133 -11.36 -6.37 5.68
C LEU A 133 -11.23 -5.89 4.22
N GLY A 134 -10.24 -5.05 3.95
CA GLY A 134 -10.03 -4.46 2.62
C GLY A 134 -9.23 -5.35 1.68
N GLY A 135 -8.21 -5.99 2.20
CA GLY A 135 -7.27 -6.80 1.42
C GLY A 135 -5.83 -6.69 1.88
N THR A 136 -4.92 -7.22 1.08
CA THR A 136 -3.50 -7.28 1.44
C THR A 136 -2.63 -6.74 0.32
N LEU A 137 -1.76 -5.79 0.65
CA LEU A 137 -0.66 -5.36 -0.20
C LEU A 137 0.61 -6.14 0.19
N VAL A 138 1.17 -6.86 -0.76
CA VAL A 138 2.48 -7.51 -0.63
C VAL A 138 3.47 -6.75 -1.49
N LEU A 139 4.51 -6.19 -0.89
CA LEU A 139 5.61 -5.54 -1.60
C LEU A 139 6.87 -6.40 -1.45
N ASP A 140 7.33 -6.93 -2.57
CA ASP A 140 8.55 -7.72 -2.63
C ASP A 140 9.70 -6.89 -3.22
N PRO A 141 10.88 -6.90 -2.57
CA PRO A 141 12.10 -6.33 -3.13
C PRO A 141 12.55 -7.12 -4.36
N PRO A 142 13.56 -6.61 -5.13
CA PRO A 142 14.10 -7.35 -6.26
C PRO A 142 14.57 -8.73 -5.82
N SER A 143 14.13 -9.75 -6.58
CA SER A 143 14.39 -11.15 -6.24
C SER A 143 15.84 -11.54 -6.50
N PRO A 144 16.51 -12.22 -5.57
CA PRO A 144 17.83 -12.80 -5.81
C PRO A 144 17.83 -13.95 -6.84
N THR A 145 16.65 -14.42 -7.27
CA THR A 145 16.53 -15.40 -8.35
C THR A 145 16.63 -14.78 -9.75
N LEU A 146 16.55 -13.46 -9.85
CA LEU A 146 16.75 -12.74 -11.11
C LEU A 146 18.15 -12.99 -11.69
N PRO A 147 18.32 -12.89 -13.02
CA PRO A 147 19.65 -12.95 -13.64
C PRO A 147 20.60 -11.90 -13.05
N PRO A 148 21.91 -12.19 -12.98
CA PRO A 148 22.89 -11.22 -12.53
C PRO A 148 22.81 -9.92 -13.34
N SER A 149 22.56 -8.80 -12.66
CA SER A 149 22.41 -7.49 -13.28
C SER A 149 22.61 -6.38 -12.24
N THR A 150 23.08 -5.25 -12.70
CA THR A 150 23.12 -4.00 -11.94
C THR A 150 22.18 -3.02 -12.61
N GLU A 151 21.28 -2.44 -11.86
CA GLU A 151 20.34 -1.42 -12.33
C GLU A 151 20.39 -0.21 -11.42
N THR A 152 20.51 0.97 -12.03
CA THR A 152 20.48 2.26 -11.32
C THR A 152 19.44 3.14 -11.98
N TRP A 153 18.64 3.81 -11.16
CA TRP A 153 17.67 4.81 -11.57
C TRP A 153 17.90 6.08 -10.77
N ALA A 154 18.01 7.22 -11.45
CA ALA A 154 18.14 8.52 -10.82
C ALA A 154 17.14 9.49 -11.44
N ALA A 155 16.59 10.40 -10.63
CA ALA A 155 15.64 11.39 -11.07
C ALA A 155 15.83 12.72 -10.32
N ILE A 156 15.46 13.79 -11.01
CA ILE A 156 15.30 15.12 -10.44
C ILE A 156 13.95 15.68 -10.88
N GLY A 157 13.30 16.43 -10.03
CA GLY A 157 11.95 16.93 -10.28
C GLY A 157 11.68 18.31 -9.73
N SER A 158 10.40 18.71 -9.81
CA SER A 158 9.89 19.96 -9.24
C SER A 158 10.06 19.96 -7.71
N TYR A 159 10.04 21.15 -7.12
CA TYR A 159 10.07 21.37 -5.66
C TYR A 159 11.27 20.74 -4.95
N GLY A 160 12.46 20.81 -5.56
CA GLY A 160 13.70 20.27 -4.99
C GLY A 160 13.80 18.74 -4.98
N GLU A 161 12.91 18.04 -5.70
CA GLU A 161 12.89 16.58 -5.75
C GLU A 161 14.17 16.02 -6.37
N ALA A 162 14.80 15.08 -5.64
CA ALA A 162 15.94 14.30 -6.12
C ALA A 162 15.87 12.87 -5.57
N ARG A 163 16.03 11.87 -6.44
CA ARG A 163 15.92 10.45 -6.10
C ARG A 163 17.06 9.64 -6.71
N LEU A 164 17.49 8.62 -5.98
CA LEU A 164 18.45 7.62 -6.46
C LEU A 164 18.00 6.24 -5.98
N ARG A 165 18.01 5.27 -6.89
CA ARG A 165 17.76 3.86 -6.59
C ARG A 165 18.78 3.00 -7.31
N ALA A 166 19.29 1.99 -6.66
CA ALA A 166 20.14 1.00 -7.29
C ALA A 166 19.84 -0.38 -6.73
N ALA A 167 19.92 -1.38 -7.58
CA ALA A 167 19.85 -2.79 -7.22
C ALA A 167 20.92 -3.57 -7.99
N ASP A 168 21.62 -4.44 -7.30
CA ASP A 168 22.68 -5.29 -7.85
C ASP A 168 22.42 -6.75 -7.48
N VAL A 169 22.29 -7.61 -8.49
CA VAL A 169 22.07 -9.05 -8.33
C VAL A 169 23.31 -9.78 -8.78
N ARG A 170 23.93 -10.56 -7.90
CA ARG A 170 25.17 -11.29 -8.22
C ARG A 170 25.12 -12.74 -7.77
N SER A 171 25.88 -13.57 -8.47
CA SER A 171 26.22 -14.91 -8.01
C SER A 171 27.40 -14.83 -7.01
N ALA A 172 27.26 -15.46 -5.86
CA ALA A 172 28.20 -15.40 -4.75
C ALA A 172 28.79 -16.80 -4.44
N GLY A 173 29.20 -17.56 -5.46
CA GLY A 173 29.81 -18.89 -5.29
C GLY A 173 28.85 -19.95 -4.74
N GLY A 174 29.17 -21.24 -4.92
CA GLY A 174 28.37 -22.36 -4.38
C GLY A 174 26.90 -22.41 -4.85
N GLY A 175 26.54 -21.72 -5.93
CA GLY A 175 25.17 -21.55 -6.38
C GLY A 175 24.35 -20.51 -5.60
N SER A 176 24.98 -19.81 -4.63
CA SER A 176 24.31 -18.74 -3.90
C SER A 176 24.20 -17.47 -4.73
N ARG A 177 23.21 -16.64 -4.38
CA ARG A 177 22.97 -15.34 -5.01
C ARG A 177 22.68 -14.29 -3.95
N VAL A 178 23.13 -13.08 -4.21
CA VAL A 178 22.90 -11.93 -3.34
C VAL A 178 22.31 -10.78 -4.15
N VAL A 179 21.36 -10.09 -3.55
CA VAL A 179 20.87 -8.78 -3.97
C VAL A 179 21.33 -7.77 -2.94
N THR A 180 21.90 -6.69 -3.40
CA THR A 180 22.09 -5.47 -2.62
C THR A 180 21.32 -4.34 -3.28
N ALA A 181 20.56 -3.58 -2.51
CA ALA A 181 19.81 -2.46 -3.04
C ALA A 181 19.88 -1.26 -2.10
N ILE A 182 19.93 -0.07 -2.69
CA ILE A 182 19.91 1.20 -1.98
C ILE A 182 18.89 2.12 -2.62
N SER A 183 18.26 2.97 -1.82
CA SER A 183 17.47 4.10 -2.32
C SER A 183 17.67 5.31 -1.43
N ALA A 184 17.62 6.49 -2.04
CA ALA A 184 17.63 7.77 -1.35
C ALA A 184 16.67 8.72 -2.06
N SER A 185 15.96 9.54 -1.30
CA SER A 185 15.07 10.59 -1.81
C SER A 185 15.13 11.82 -0.94
N ARG A 186 14.86 12.97 -1.55
CA ARG A 186 14.59 14.23 -0.86
C ARG A 186 13.70 15.11 -1.72
N ALA A 187 12.91 15.97 -1.10
CA ALA A 187 12.24 17.08 -1.73
C ALA A 187 12.01 18.19 -0.69
N ASP A 188 11.81 19.42 -1.14
CA ASP A 188 11.43 20.54 -0.30
C ASP A 188 9.89 20.69 -0.25
N ASP A 189 9.20 20.22 -1.31
CA ASP A 189 7.73 20.18 -1.46
C ASP A 189 7.01 21.50 -1.17
N ASP A 190 7.66 22.62 -1.48
CA ASP A 190 7.24 24.01 -1.27
C ASP A 190 6.31 24.51 -2.40
N PHE A 191 5.33 23.73 -2.79
CA PHE A 191 4.41 24.05 -3.89
C PHE A 191 3.37 25.13 -3.50
N SER A 192 2.86 25.83 -4.53
CA SER A 192 1.80 26.82 -4.37
C SER A 192 0.41 26.18 -4.45
N TYR A 193 -0.50 26.58 -3.56
CA TYR A 193 -1.89 26.13 -3.48
C TYR A 193 -2.85 27.30 -3.25
N LEU A 194 -4.15 27.14 -3.55
CA LEU A 194 -5.18 28.11 -3.24
C LEU A 194 -5.34 28.22 -1.71
N ASP A 195 -5.23 29.42 -1.17
CA ASP A 195 -5.53 29.70 0.23
C ASP A 195 -7.04 30.01 0.38
N PRO A 196 -7.84 29.06 0.90
CA PRO A 196 -9.28 29.28 1.03
C PRO A 196 -9.62 30.33 2.09
N THR A 197 -8.69 30.65 2.99
CA THR A 197 -8.91 31.64 4.07
C THR A 197 -8.77 33.07 3.58
N ALA A 198 -7.97 33.31 2.56
CA ALA A 198 -7.71 34.62 1.97
C ALA A 198 -8.46 34.84 0.64
N THR A 199 -8.96 33.76 0.01
CA THR A 199 -9.70 33.80 -1.26
C THR A 199 -11.11 34.34 -1.07
N THR A 200 -11.54 35.22 -1.98
CA THR A 200 -12.90 35.76 -2.04
C THR A 200 -13.49 35.52 -3.42
N PRO A 201 -14.82 35.53 -3.62
CA PRO A 201 -15.42 35.31 -4.92
C PRO A 201 -14.83 36.22 -6.00
N GLY A 202 -14.23 35.61 -7.04
CA GLY A 202 -13.58 36.30 -8.15
C GLY A 202 -12.16 36.83 -7.85
N HIS A 203 -11.57 36.49 -6.70
CA HIS A 203 -10.19 36.85 -6.35
C HIS A 203 -9.50 35.71 -5.61
N ASP A 204 -8.78 34.89 -6.35
CA ASP A 204 -8.00 33.78 -5.82
C ASP A 204 -6.68 34.26 -5.22
N VAL A 205 -6.41 33.84 -4.01
CA VAL A 205 -5.14 34.06 -3.32
C VAL A 205 -4.41 32.75 -3.17
N TYR A 206 -3.12 32.74 -3.50
CA TYR A 206 -2.28 31.55 -3.42
C TYR A 206 -1.23 31.71 -2.32
N ALA A 207 -1.06 30.67 -1.53
CA ALA A 207 0.00 30.53 -0.54
C ALA A 207 1.00 29.46 -0.97
N THR A 208 2.18 29.47 -0.36
CA THR A 208 3.20 28.41 -0.54
C THR A 208 3.14 27.44 0.63
N ARG A 209 3.13 26.14 0.34
CA ARG A 209 3.20 25.08 1.34
C ARG A 209 4.55 25.18 2.05
N GLN A 210 4.55 25.26 3.35
CA GLN A 210 5.75 25.36 4.18
C GLN A 210 5.87 24.12 5.05
N ASN A 211 7.10 23.76 5.43
CA ASN A 211 7.39 22.64 6.30
C ASN A 211 6.81 21.32 5.74
N ALA A 212 7.04 21.06 4.44
CA ALA A 212 6.49 19.91 3.74
C ALA A 212 7.55 18.94 3.20
N GLY A 213 8.83 19.26 3.39
CA GLY A 213 9.96 18.53 2.84
C GLY A 213 10.20 17.16 3.49
N HIS A 214 10.98 16.35 2.81
CA HIS A 214 11.41 15.06 3.33
C HIS A 214 12.83 14.71 2.89
N ALA A 215 13.46 13.78 3.62
CA ALA A 215 14.68 13.09 3.22
C ALA A 215 14.65 11.65 3.72
N ALA A 216 14.99 10.69 2.88
CA ALA A 216 15.00 9.27 3.24
C ALA A 216 16.18 8.54 2.62
N VAL A 217 16.70 7.54 3.33
CA VAL A 217 17.71 6.59 2.85
C VAL A 217 17.33 5.17 3.28
N ASN A 218 17.48 4.21 2.36
CA ASN A 218 17.14 2.81 2.61
C ASN A 218 18.22 1.91 2.04
N GLY A 219 18.54 0.82 2.75
CA GLY A 219 19.45 -0.22 2.31
C GLY A 219 18.88 -1.61 2.53
N LEU A 220 19.03 -2.49 1.55
CA LEU A 220 18.56 -3.87 1.61
C LEU A 220 19.64 -4.83 1.15
N VAL A 221 19.77 -5.96 1.86
CA VAL A 221 20.52 -7.11 1.43
C VAL A 221 19.61 -8.34 1.48
N SER A 222 19.54 -9.09 0.39
CA SER A 222 18.86 -10.38 0.34
C SER A 222 19.80 -11.43 -0.22
N TRP A 223 19.95 -12.53 0.51
CA TRP A 223 20.89 -13.61 0.17
C TRP A 223 20.17 -14.93 0.10
N VAL A 224 20.30 -15.65 -1.02
CA VAL A 224 19.79 -17.02 -1.21
C VAL A 224 20.95 -17.98 -1.22
N LEU A 225 20.90 -18.94 -0.30
CA LEU A 225 21.85 -20.02 -0.09
C LEU A 225 21.16 -21.34 -0.47
N PRO A 226 21.66 -22.08 -1.48
CA PRO A 226 21.18 -23.42 -1.74
C PRO A 226 21.46 -24.34 -0.55
N VAL A 227 20.46 -25.11 -0.15
CA VAL A 227 20.57 -26.08 0.95
C VAL A 227 20.31 -27.48 0.39
N ARG A 228 21.15 -28.45 0.80
CA ARG A 228 20.93 -29.88 0.56
C ARG A 228 20.68 -30.56 1.88
N TRP A 229 19.60 -31.30 1.98
CA TRP A 229 19.20 -31.99 3.20
C TRP A 229 18.86 -33.44 2.91
N ALA A 230 19.46 -34.36 3.66
CA ALA A 230 19.12 -35.80 3.65
C ALA A 230 18.86 -36.42 2.26
N GLY A 231 19.89 -36.54 1.44
CA GLY A 231 19.81 -37.21 0.15
C GLY A 231 19.27 -36.33 -0.98
N GLU A 232 18.05 -36.57 -1.45
CA GLU A 232 17.46 -35.90 -2.62
C GLU A 232 16.75 -34.57 -2.28
N THR A 233 16.56 -34.22 -1.01
CA THR A 233 15.90 -32.99 -0.60
C THR A 233 16.77 -31.79 -0.94
N THR A 234 16.28 -30.92 -1.81
CA THR A 234 16.93 -29.67 -2.17
C THR A 234 16.10 -28.49 -1.67
N GLY A 235 16.77 -27.42 -1.33
CA GLY A 235 16.09 -26.24 -0.82
C GLY A 235 16.93 -24.98 -0.91
N ALA A 236 16.42 -23.93 -0.31
CA ALA A 236 17.11 -22.65 -0.19
C ALA A 236 16.84 -21.98 1.16
N LEU A 237 17.86 -21.39 1.72
CA LEU A 237 17.74 -20.43 2.82
C LEU A 237 17.83 -19.03 2.22
N THR A 238 16.79 -18.24 2.38
CA THR A 238 16.78 -16.81 2.01
C THR A 238 16.86 -15.97 3.26
N VAL A 239 17.84 -15.09 3.34
CA VAL A 239 17.98 -14.12 4.44
C VAL A 239 17.84 -12.72 3.83
N THR A 240 16.96 -11.91 4.38
CA THR A 240 16.72 -10.53 3.92
C THR A 240 16.82 -9.58 5.11
N THR A 241 17.57 -8.49 4.93
CA THR A 241 17.68 -7.41 5.91
C THR A 241 17.41 -6.07 5.25
N LEU A 242 16.75 -5.19 5.98
CA LEU A 242 16.44 -3.80 5.59
C LEU A 242 16.86 -2.89 6.74
N ALA A 243 17.46 -1.75 6.39
CA ALA A 243 17.62 -0.61 7.27
C ALA A 243 17.13 0.65 6.55
N GLN A 244 16.40 1.49 7.26
CA GLN A 244 15.77 2.71 6.74
C GLN A 244 15.91 3.82 7.78
N ALA A 245 16.21 5.03 7.30
CA ALA A 245 16.10 6.27 8.06
C ALA A 245 15.35 7.30 7.23
N ARG A 246 14.43 8.03 7.85
CA ARG A 246 13.62 9.06 7.22
C ARG A 246 13.41 10.24 8.15
N HIS A 247 13.60 11.42 7.60
CA HIS A 247 13.18 12.69 8.17
C HIS A 247 12.03 13.25 7.34
N GLN A 248 10.99 13.75 7.99
CA GLN A 248 9.82 14.33 7.34
C GLN A 248 9.35 15.56 8.09
N GLU A 249 9.21 16.67 7.37
CA GLU A 249 8.52 17.84 7.82
C GLU A 249 7.00 17.61 7.76
N LEU A 250 6.26 18.12 8.73
CA LEU A 250 4.80 17.93 8.85
C LEU A 250 4.10 19.29 8.72
N PRO A 251 3.54 19.61 7.55
CA PRO A 251 3.00 20.94 7.27
C PRO A 251 1.66 21.25 7.96
N GLY A 252 0.99 20.26 8.55
CA GLY A 252 -0.37 20.40 9.08
C GLY A 252 -1.43 20.59 7.99
N THR A 253 -2.64 20.98 8.39
CA THR A 253 -3.72 21.34 7.46
C THR A 253 -3.57 22.79 6.98
N VAL A 254 -4.34 23.21 5.98
CA VAL A 254 -4.38 24.61 5.52
C VAL A 254 -4.87 25.54 6.62
N LEU A 255 -5.89 25.12 7.39
CA LEU A 255 -6.47 25.90 8.50
C LEU A 255 -5.66 25.80 9.80
N GLY A 256 -4.84 24.79 9.94
CA GLY A 256 -3.98 24.55 11.12
C GLY A 256 -2.55 24.21 10.71
N PRO A 257 -1.77 25.16 10.15
CA PRO A 257 -0.41 24.90 9.72
C PRO A 257 0.51 24.65 10.91
N THR A 258 1.42 23.67 10.76
CA THR A 258 2.43 23.31 11.76
C THR A 258 3.84 23.56 11.22
N PRO A 259 4.33 24.81 11.26
CA PRO A 259 5.54 25.23 10.55
C PRO A 259 6.85 24.70 11.12
N PHE A 260 6.82 23.99 12.25
CA PHE A 260 8.00 23.45 12.93
C PHE A 260 7.83 22.00 13.40
N ALA A 261 6.75 21.34 12.96
CA ALA A 261 6.55 19.95 13.31
C ALA A 261 7.35 19.04 12.38
N GLU A 262 8.09 18.10 12.94
CA GLU A 262 8.99 17.18 12.25
C GLU A 262 8.81 15.75 12.79
N LEU A 263 9.00 14.76 11.93
CA LEU A 263 8.95 13.35 12.28
C LEU A 263 10.22 12.64 11.76
N ASP A 264 11.06 12.17 12.68
CA ASP A 264 12.15 11.25 12.37
C ASP A 264 11.68 9.81 12.57
N SER A 265 11.98 8.95 11.62
CA SER A 265 11.64 7.53 11.71
C SER A 265 12.82 6.65 11.25
N ASP A 266 13.10 5.62 12.04
CA ASP A 266 14.07 4.57 11.73
C ASP A 266 13.36 3.23 11.73
N ARG A 267 13.62 2.38 10.73
CA ARG A 267 13.08 1.02 10.65
C ARG A 267 14.19 0.05 10.30
N GLU A 268 14.28 -1.01 11.07
CA GLU A 268 15.16 -2.16 10.83
C GLU A 268 14.30 -3.42 10.74
N LEU A 269 14.60 -4.28 9.77
CA LEU A 269 13.87 -5.52 9.54
C LEU A 269 14.85 -6.61 9.12
N ALA A 270 14.66 -7.79 9.65
CA ALA A 270 15.37 -8.99 9.24
C ALA A 270 14.40 -10.16 9.10
N SER A 271 14.57 -10.98 8.09
CA SER A 271 13.84 -12.24 7.92
C SER A 271 14.76 -13.34 7.39
N ALA A 272 14.48 -14.57 7.83
CA ALA A 272 15.14 -15.77 7.32
C ALA A 272 14.07 -16.80 6.95
N GLN A 273 14.07 -17.27 5.71
CA GLN A 273 13.14 -18.28 5.22
C GLN A 273 13.92 -19.49 4.71
N LEU A 274 13.65 -20.66 5.29
CA LEU A 274 14.12 -21.95 4.81
C LEU A 274 13.00 -22.63 4.02
N THR A 275 13.29 -23.01 2.78
CA THR A 275 12.40 -23.75 1.92
C THR A 275 13.06 -25.09 1.58
N LEU A 276 12.41 -26.21 1.88
CA LEU A 276 12.90 -27.55 1.61
C LEU A 276 11.90 -28.32 0.74
N GLY A 277 12.28 -28.63 -0.50
CA GLY A 277 11.47 -29.39 -1.44
C GLY A 277 11.81 -30.87 -1.42
N GLY A 278 10.80 -31.72 -1.47
CA GLY A 278 10.91 -33.18 -1.58
C GLY A 278 9.75 -33.78 -2.36
N GLY A 279 9.77 -35.09 -2.65
CA GLY A 279 8.86 -35.75 -3.60
C GLY A 279 7.35 -35.58 -3.34
N ARG A 280 6.93 -35.15 -2.15
CA ARG A 280 5.49 -34.95 -1.82
C ARG A 280 5.11 -33.51 -1.52
N GLY A 281 6.03 -32.57 -1.53
CA GLY A 281 5.75 -31.18 -1.24
C GLY A 281 6.95 -30.40 -0.75
N THR A 282 6.69 -29.18 -0.33
CA THR A 282 7.69 -28.21 0.13
C THR A 282 7.39 -27.80 1.55
N TRP A 283 8.38 -27.89 2.44
CA TRP A 283 8.34 -27.35 3.78
C TRP A 283 8.89 -25.93 3.78
N ILE A 284 8.25 -25.05 4.49
CA ILE A 284 8.63 -23.64 4.58
C ILE A 284 8.67 -23.26 6.06
N ALA A 285 9.83 -22.84 6.52
CA ALA A 285 10.00 -22.25 7.85
C ALA A 285 10.48 -20.82 7.70
N ARG A 286 9.91 -19.88 8.42
CA ARG A 286 10.30 -18.47 8.42
C ARG A 286 10.41 -17.94 9.84
N GLY A 287 11.45 -17.16 10.10
CA GLY A 287 11.56 -16.30 11.28
C GLY A 287 11.80 -14.86 10.82
N TRP A 288 11.28 -13.90 11.55
CA TRP A 288 11.46 -12.47 11.25
C TRP A 288 11.46 -11.63 12.52
N GLY A 289 12.09 -10.47 12.43
CA GLY A 289 12.03 -9.43 13.44
C GLY A 289 12.03 -8.05 12.79
N ARG A 290 11.37 -7.09 13.41
CA ARG A 290 11.38 -5.68 13.04
C ARG A 290 11.50 -4.79 14.27
N ARG A 291 12.12 -3.65 14.08
CA ARG A 291 12.23 -2.58 15.06
C ARG A 291 11.95 -1.26 14.36
N GLU A 292 11.18 -0.40 15.00
CA GLU A 292 10.86 0.93 14.51
C GLU A 292 10.97 1.94 15.65
N SER A 293 11.51 3.11 15.33
CA SER A 293 11.57 4.26 16.23
C SER A 293 10.97 5.46 15.51
N LEU A 294 10.03 6.15 16.14
CA LEU A 294 9.44 7.36 15.63
C LEU A 294 9.63 8.47 16.66
N ARG A 295 10.14 9.59 16.21
CA ARG A 295 10.34 10.79 17.05
C ARG A 295 9.64 11.98 16.43
N LEU A 296 8.55 12.40 17.05
CA LEU A 296 7.85 13.65 16.72
C LEU A 296 8.46 14.80 17.52
N SER A 297 8.70 15.94 16.86
CA SER A 297 9.09 17.20 17.47
C SER A 297 8.25 18.33 16.88
N ASP A 298 7.58 19.11 17.72
CA ASP A 298 6.89 20.35 17.34
C ASP A 298 7.32 21.46 18.32
N SER A 299 8.42 22.11 18.02
CA SER A 299 9.07 23.06 18.91
C SER A 299 8.23 24.31 19.23
N ALA A 300 7.23 24.62 18.42
CA ALA A 300 6.31 25.72 18.63
C ALA A 300 5.00 25.30 19.30
N ALA A 301 4.79 23.97 19.55
CA ALA A 301 3.52 23.42 19.99
C ALA A 301 2.35 23.91 19.10
N SER A 302 2.59 23.97 17.80
CA SER A 302 1.65 24.53 16.81
C SER A 302 0.42 23.65 16.63
N SER A 303 0.52 22.36 16.95
CA SER A 303 -0.62 21.45 17.06
C SER A 303 -1.27 21.64 18.43
N ALA A 304 -2.38 22.36 18.51
CA ALA A 304 -3.06 22.70 19.76
C ALA A 304 -3.50 21.48 20.61
N LEU A 305 -3.61 20.30 20.02
CA LEU A 305 -4.07 19.06 20.65
C LEU A 305 -3.02 17.94 20.64
N GLY A 306 -1.94 18.11 19.87
CA GLY A 306 -0.86 17.15 19.80
C GLY A 306 0.23 17.41 20.83
N PRO A 307 1.14 16.45 21.04
CA PRO A 307 2.32 16.65 21.85
C PRO A 307 3.32 17.56 21.13
N SER A 308 4.07 18.36 21.91
CA SER A 308 5.23 19.10 21.38
C SER A 308 6.43 18.19 21.14
N ARG A 309 6.44 17.02 21.77
CA ARG A 309 7.44 15.96 21.57
C ARG A 309 6.81 14.60 21.89
N ALA A 310 7.11 13.60 21.07
CA ALA A 310 6.77 12.21 21.38
C ALA A 310 7.79 11.28 20.74
N ASP A 311 8.37 10.40 21.53
CA ASP A 311 9.19 9.29 21.07
C ASP A 311 8.35 8.01 21.14
N GLN A 312 8.43 7.16 20.13
CA GLN A 312 7.74 5.85 20.11
C GLN A 312 8.71 4.77 19.68
N PHE A 313 8.57 3.63 20.30
CA PHE A 313 9.33 2.43 19.96
C PHE A 313 8.39 1.28 19.70
N ILE A 314 8.61 0.58 18.57
CA ILE A 314 7.88 -0.61 18.17
C ILE A 314 8.91 -1.72 17.94
N ALA A 315 8.71 -2.86 18.56
CA ALA A 315 9.46 -4.08 18.30
C ALA A 315 8.51 -5.23 18.04
N ALA A 316 8.73 -5.98 16.97
CA ALA A 316 7.94 -7.15 16.67
C ALA A 316 8.82 -8.29 16.18
N ALA A 317 8.44 -9.52 16.52
CA ALA A 317 9.10 -10.72 16.02
C ALA A 317 8.07 -11.83 15.83
N GLY A 318 8.32 -12.70 14.88
CA GLY A 318 7.44 -13.82 14.61
C GLY A 318 8.13 -14.97 13.91
N ALA A 319 7.47 -16.10 13.93
CA ALA A 319 7.89 -17.31 13.24
C ALA A 319 6.69 -18.00 12.60
N SER A 320 6.94 -18.72 11.51
CA SER A 320 5.95 -19.57 10.90
C SER A 320 6.57 -20.85 10.36
N PHE A 321 5.76 -21.89 10.34
CA PHE A 321 6.10 -23.20 9.77
C PHE A 321 4.94 -23.70 8.95
N GLY A 322 5.21 -24.19 7.74
CA GLY A 322 4.18 -24.66 6.85
C GLY A 322 4.66 -25.77 5.91
N TRP A 323 3.68 -26.39 5.27
CA TRP A 323 3.86 -27.37 4.24
C TRP A 323 2.92 -27.09 3.07
N ARG A 324 3.47 -27.07 1.85
CA ARG A 324 2.71 -26.95 0.61
C ARG A 324 2.97 -28.17 -0.26
N GLY A 325 1.92 -28.83 -0.70
CA GLY A 325 2.08 -30.02 -1.51
C GLY A 325 0.83 -30.40 -2.30
N ARG A 326 0.96 -31.51 -3.04
CA ARG A 326 -0.14 -32.11 -3.80
C ARG A 326 -0.40 -33.50 -3.27
N PRO A 327 -1.29 -33.64 -2.27
CA PRO A 327 -1.64 -34.97 -1.74
C PRO A 327 -2.26 -35.87 -2.80
N ILE A 328 -3.00 -35.29 -3.75
CA ILE A 328 -3.48 -35.89 -4.99
C ILE A 328 -3.20 -34.96 -6.17
N PRO A 329 -3.07 -35.47 -7.41
CA PRO A 329 -2.66 -34.64 -8.56
C PRO A 329 -3.53 -33.40 -8.84
N SER A 330 -4.84 -33.52 -8.56
CA SER A 330 -5.81 -32.43 -8.76
C SER A 330 -5.89 -31.41 -7.61
N THR A 331 -5.20 -31.64 -6.49
CA THR A 331 -5.37 -30.81 -5.28
C THR A 331 -4.04 -30.29 -4.80
N THR A 332 -3.92 -28.99 -4.68
CA THR A 332 -2.82 -28.32 -3.96
C THR A 332 -3.32 -27.93 -2.58
N VAL A 333 -2.52 -28.23 -1.55
CA VAL A 333 -2.83 -27.87 -0.16
C VAL A 333 -1.63 -27.15 0.44
N GLU A 334 -1.89 -26.08 1.17
CA GLU A 334 -0.91 -25.41 2.03
C GLU A 334 -1.45 -25.37 3.46
N LEU A 335 -0.64 -25.83 4.39
CA LEU A 335 -0.88 -25.76 5.83
C LEU A 335 0.17 -24.84 6.43
N ARG A 336 -0.23 -23.98 7.35
CA ARG A 336 0.69 -23.08 8.03
C ARG A 336 0.28 -22.85 9.47
N MET A 337 1.25 -22.76 10.35
CA MET A 337 1.14 -22.24 11.69
C MET A 337 2.08 -21.07 11.84
N ASP A 338 1.67 -20.04 12.53
CA ASP A 338 2.48 -18.87 12.81
C ASP A 338 2.22 -18.32 14.21
N GLY A 339 3.19 -17.59 14.72
CA GLY A 339 3.08 -16.86 15.97
C GLY A 339 3.94 -15.61 15.93
N SER A 340 3.49 -14.58 16.63
CA SER A 340 4.22 -13.32 16.73
C SER A 340 3.98 -12.63 18.06
N ALA A 341 4.94 -11.79 18.44
CA ALA A 341 4.79 -10.83 19.53
C ALA A 341 5.13 -9.44 19.00
N GLU A 342 4.33 -8.45 19.34
CA GLU A 342 4.52 -7.05 19.01
C GLU A 342 4.44 -6.22 20.27
N HIS A 343 5.46 -5.41 20.51
CA HIS A 343 5.58 -4.52 21.65
C HIS A 343 5.58 -3.08 21.18
N PHE A 344 4.76 -2.25 21.82
CA PHE A 344 4.68 -0.81 21.63
C PHE A 344 5.03 -0.13 22.94
N GLU A 345 5.98 0.79 22.90
CA GLU A 345 6.37 1.61 24.03
C GLU A 345 6.33 3.08 23.62
N PRO A 346 5.40 3.88 24.17
CA PRO A 346 5.46 5.32 24.08
C PRO A 346 6.60 5.80 24.99
N GLY A 347 7.42 6.72 24.46
CA GLY A 347 8.48 7.34 25.23
C GLY A 347 8.13 8.79 25.56
N ASP A 348 9.11 9.59 25.90
CA ASP A 348 9.04 11.00 26.30
C ASP A 348 7.95 11.83 25.58
N ILE A 349 6.72 11.81 26.09
CA ILE A 349 5.60 12.58 25.54
C ILE A 349 5.44 13.86 26.36
N VAL A 350 5.52 15.00 25.69
CA VAL A 350 5.37 16.32 26.28
C VAL A 350 4.17 17.04 25.68
N GLY A 351 3.28 17.53 26.52
CA GLY A 351 2.12 18.31 26.10
C GLY A 351 0.85 17.51 25.87
N ALA A 352 0.87 16.18 26.06
CA ALA A 352 -0.28 15.28 25.94
C ALA A 352 -0.28 14.21 27.02
N LEU A 353 -1.39 13.47 27.15
CA LEU A 353 -1.44 12.28 28.00
C LEU A 353 -0.65 11.16 27.35
N GLU A 354 0.21 10.52 28.11
CA GLU A 354 0.98 9.35 27.66
C GLU A 354 0.07 8.13 27.59
N PRO A 355 -0.09 7.48 26.42
CA PRO A 355 -0.82 6.21 26.35
C PRO A 355 0.00 5.10 26.99
N PRO A 356 -0.62 4.05 27.54
CA PRO A 356 0.11 2.94 28.09
C PRO A 356 0.86 2.17 26.99
N GLY A 357 2.06 1.70 27.30
CA GLY A 357 2.72 0.69 26.49
C GLY A 357 1.89 -0.60 26.43
N ALA A 358 2.03 -1.36 25.37
CA ALA A 358 1.25 -2.58 25.19
C ALA A 358 2.04 -3.66 24.42
N THR A 359 1.73 -4.93 24.74
CA THR A 359 2.27 -6.07 23.99
C THR A 359 1.10 -6.91 23.48
N ARG A 360 1.13 -7.25 22.18
CA ARG A 360 0.22 -8.23 21.60
C ARG A 360 0.98 -9.51 21.31
N VAL A 361 0.47 -10.63 21.81
CA VAL A 361 0.91 -11.97 21.41
C VAL A 361 -0.17 -12.58 20.53
N SER A 362 0.21 -13.11 19.37
CA SER A 362 -0.71 -13.70 18.41
C SER A 362 -0.22 -15.08 18.00
N ALA A 363 -1.17 -15.99 17.78
CA ALA A 363 -0.93 -17.30 17.18
C ALA A 363 -1.99 -17.59 16.12
N GLY A 364 -1.61 -18.24 15.03
CA GLY A 364 -2.52 -18.54 13.93
C GLY A 364 -2.26 -19.91 13.33
N ALA A 365 -3.33 -20.51 12.82
CA ALA A 365 -3.28 -21.73 11.98
C ALA A 365 -4.09 -21.51 10.71
N ALA A 366 -3.51 -21.86 9.56
CA ALA A 366 -4.08 -21.61 8.25
C ALA A 366 -4.09 -22.86 7.38
N LEU A 367 -5.13 -23.00 6.58
CA LEU A 367 -5.30 -24.00 5.54
C LEU A 367 -5.74 -23.30 4.26
N ASP A 368 -4.96 -23.43 3.20
CA ASP A 368 -5.36 -23.08 1.84
C ASP A 368 -5.42 -24.37 0.99
N ALA A 369 -6.48 -24.53 0.24
CA ALA A 369 -6.70 -25.68 -0.62
C ALA A 369 -7.24 -25.24 -1.98
N GLU A 370 -6.64 -25.75 -3.04
CA GLU A 370 -7.11 -25.59 -4.42
C GLU A 370 -7.38 -26.99 -4.98
N TRP A 371 -8.60 -27.23 -5.42
CA TRP A 371 -9.00 -28.48 -6.07
C TRP A 371 -9.49 -28.23 -7.48
N ARG A 372 -8.81 -28.84 -8.44
CA ARG A 372 -9.14 -28.77 -9.85
C ARG A 372 -9.96 -29.98 -10.26
N GLU A 373 -11.24 -29.74 -10.51
CA GLU A 373 -12.19 -30.75 -10.99
C GLU A 373 -12.21 -30.74 -12.51
N ALA A 374 -11.53 -31.72 -13.12
CA ALA A 374 -11.35 -31.80 -14.56
C ALA A 374 -10.66 -30.54 -15.15
N GLU A 375 -10.78 -30.29 -16.45
CA GLU A 375 -10.11 -29.19 -17.13
C GLU A 375 -10.87 -27.84 -16.98
N HIS A 376 -12.04 -27.83 -16.36
CA HIS A 376 -12.99 -26.71 -16.49
C HIS A 376 -13.43 -26.08 -15.17
N LEU A 377 -13.06 -26.62 -14.05
CA LEU A 377 -13.53 -26.07 -12.77
C LEU A 377 -12.45 -26.16 -11.70
N THR A 378 -12.18 -25.05 -11.07
CA THR A 378 -11.28 -24.98 -9.92
C THR A 378 -12.03 -24.43 -8.71
N TRP A 379 -11.93 -25.13 -7.60
CA TRP A 379 -12.39 -24.70 -6.30
C TRP A 379 -11.21 -24.22 -5.47
N ALA A 380 -11.39 -23.12 -4.76
CA ALA A 380 -10.45 -22.60 -3.79
C ALA A 380 -11.14 -22.53 -2.42
N ALA A 381 -10.45 -22.95 -1.38
CA ALA A 381 -10.92 -22.82 -0.01
C ALA A 381 -9.78 -22.34 0.86
N SER A 382 -10.05 -21.38 1.71
CA SER A 382 -9.12 -20.86 2.67
C SER A 382 -9.79 -20.79 4.03
N ALA A 383 -9.11 -21.24 5.07
CA ALA A 383 -9.58 -21.15 6.45
C ALA A 383 -8.42 -20.79 7.38
N ARG A 384 -8.70 -19.92 8.34
CA ARG A 384 -7.72 -19.51 9.33
C ARG A 384 -8.36 -19.33 10.68
N LEU A 385 -7.63 -19.67 11.72
CA LEU A 385 -7.99 -19.44 13.10
C LEU A 385 -6.87 -18.63 13.75
N ASP A 386 -7.19 -17.45 14.22
CA ASP A 386 -6.29 -16.56 14.92
C ASP A 386 -6.69 -16.42 16.36
N ASP A 387 -5.71 -16.44 17.26
CA ASP A 387 -5.83 -16.07 18.66
C ASP A 387 -4.86 -14.93 18.96
N TRP A 388 -5.32 -13.92 19.70
CA TRP A 388 -4.46 -12.85 20.16
C TRP A 388 -4.82 -12.41 21.57
N SER A 389 -3.79 -11.96 22.28
CA SER A 389 -3.89 -11.39 23.62
C SER A 389 -3.17 -10.05 23.67
N ASN A 390 -3.86 -9.01 24.16
CA ASN A 390 -3.27 -7.71 24.43
C ASN A 390 -2.91 -7.61 25.91
N LEU A 391 -1.67 -7.31 26.19
CA LEU A 391 -1.10 -7.17 27.53
C LEU A 391 -0.63 -5.72 27.69
N PRO A 392 -1.44 -4.84 28.30
CA PRO A 392 -1.00 -3.48 28.59
C PRO A 392 0.10 -3.49 29.65
N SER A 393 1.07 -2.56 29.53
CA SER A 393 2.09 -2.38 30.55
C SER A 393 1.49 -1.66 31.76
N SER A 394 1.61 -2.26 32.92
CA SER A 394 1.49 -1.77 34.31
C SER A 394 0.44 -0.72 34.72
N ASP A 395 -0.37 -0.16 33.86
CA ASP A 395 -1.41 0.77 34.29
C ASP A 395 -2.73 0.04 34.53
N ALA A 396 -3.20 0.08 35.78
CA ALA A 396 -4.29 -0.73 36.30
C ALA A 396 -5.68 -0.45 35.68
N SER A 397 -5.78 0.49 34.74
CA SER A 397 -7.03 0.83 34.06
C SER A 397 -7.26 0.09 32.74
N ALA A 398 -6.21 -0.46 32.12
CA ALA A 398 -6.31 -1.17 30.85
C ALA A 398 -6.51 -2.67 31.08
N THR A 399 -7.66 -3.19 30.67
CA THR A 399 -7.99 -4.60 30.81
C THR A 399 -7.27 -5.43 29.74
N PRO A 400 -6.62 -6.56 30.09
CA PRO A 400 -6.12 -7.50 29.08
C PRO A 400 -7.29 -8.01 28.22
N GLY A 401 -7.14 -7.90 26.89
CA GLY A 401 -8.14 -8.40 25.94
C GLY A 401 -7.59 -9.59 25.18
N SER A 402 -8.40 -10.63 25.01
CA SER A 402 -8.08 -11.75 24.13
C SER A 402 -9.27 -12.12 23.26
N ALA A 403 -9.02 -12.63 22.07
CA ALA A 403 -10.08 -13.11 21.21
C ALA A 403 -9.59 -14.20 20.27
N LEU A 404 -10.45 -15.21 20.07
CA LEU A 404 -10.29 -16.25 19.07
C LEU A 404 -11.17 -15.92 17.86
N ARG A 405 -10.59 -15.91 16.66
CA ARG A 405 -11.29 -15.52 15.45
C ARG A 405 -11.11 -16.49 14.31
N PRO A 406 -12.16 -17.14 13.87
CA PRO A 406 -12.16 -17.85 12.59
C PRO A 406 -12.41 -16.86 11.45
N THR A 407 -11.62 -16.99 10.38
CA THR A 407 -11.80 -16.32 9.09
C THR A 407 -11.67 -17.34 7.96
N GLY A 408 -12.14 -17.02 6.78
CA GLY A 408 -11.99 -17.91 5.64
C GLY A 408 -12.90 -17.55 4.47
N HIS A 409 -12.61 -18.16 3.32
CA HIS A 409 -13.38 -17.95 2.11
C HIS A 409 -13.43 -19.19 1.24
N LEU A 410 -14.42 -19.23 0.38
CA LEU A 410 -14.57 -20.20 -0.69
C LEU A 410 -14.59 -19.46 -2.02
N GLY A 411 -13.98 -20.03 -3.02
CA GLY A 411 -13.94 -19.52 -4.38
C GLY A 411 -14.18 -20.59 -5.41
N ILE A 412 -14.66 -20.17 -6.57
CA ILE A 412 -14.87 -21.00 -7.74
C ILE A 412 -14.37 -20.27 -8.97
N GLU A 413 -13.66 -20.96 -9.84
CA GLU A 413 -13.20 -20.46 -11.13
C GLU A 413 -13.60 -21.42 -12.25
N LEU A 414 -14.23 -20.86 -13.29
CA LEU A 414 -14.74 -21.58 -14.45
C LEU A 414 -14.13 -20.99 -15.73
N PRO A 415 -13.09 -21.62 -16.30
CA PRO A 415 -12.56 -21.24 -17.60
C PRO A 415 -13.50 -21.66 -18.74
N LEU A 416 -13.85 -20.72 -19.61
CA LEU A 416 -14.73 -20.88 -20.77
C LEU A 416 -14.01 -20.37 -22.03
N GLY A 417 -12.97 -21.07 -22.45
CA GLY A 417 -12.11 -20.63 -23.56
C GLY A 417 -11.32 -19.37 -23.20
N ASP A 418 -11.56 -18.24 -23.91
CA ASP A 418 -10.90 -16.96 -23.66
C ASP A 418 -11.45 -16.20 -22.44
N LEU A 419 -12.60 -16.63 -21.92
CA LEU A 419 -13.28 -16.06 -20.75
C LEU A 419 -13.08 -16.97 -19.55
N THR A 420 -12.71 -16.40 -18.41
CA THR A 420 -12.72 -17.09 -17.12
C THR A 420 -13.68 -16.37 -16.19
N LEU A 421 -14.67 -17.07 -15.66
CA LEU A 421 -15.56 -16.57 -14.63
C LEU A 421 -15.03 -16.97 -13.25
N ALA A 422 -15.15 -16.07 -12.27
CA ALA A 422 -14.76 -16.36 -10.89
C ALA A 422 -15.78 -15.74 -9.91
N ALA A 423 -15.98 -16.42 -8.78
CA ALA A 423 -16.77 -15.88 -7.68
C ALA A 423 -16.19 -16.37 -6.33
N HIS A 424 -16.21 -15.51 -5.33
CA HIS A 424 -15.74 -15.80 -3.97
C HIS A 424 -16.72 -15.30 -2.94
N GLY A 425 -16.71 -15.91 -1.78
CA GLY A 425 -17.44 -15.45 -0.63
C GLY A 425 -16.79 -15.91 0.67
N GLY A 426 -16.80 -15.05 1.67
CA GLY A 426 -16.16 -15.38 2.92
C GLY A 426 -16.30 -14.33 4.01
N ALA A 427 -15.69 -14.64 5.15
CA ALA A 427 -15.64 -13.80 6.33
C ALA A 427 -14.21 -13.39 6.64
N THR A 428 -14.03 -12.11 6.93
CA THR A 428 -12.77 -11.50 7.35
C THR A 428 -12.95 -10.74 8.66
N GLY A 429 -11.86 -10.30 9.26
CA GLY A 429 -11.90 -9.46 10.46
C GLY A 429 -10.52 -9.04 10.92
N ARG A 430 -10.47 -8.01 11.77
CA ARG A 430 -9.22 -7.56 12.40
C ARG A 430 -9.41 -7.25 13.89
N PRO A 431 -8.37 -7.40 14.72
CA PRO A 431 -8.37 -6.91 16.09
C PRO A 431 -8.28 -5.37 16.11
N PRO A 432 -8.78 -4.70 17.17
CA PRO A 432 -8.49 -3.30 17.41
C PRO A 432 -6.99 -3.05 17.56
N SER A 433 -6.50 -1.91 17.10
CA SER A 433 -5.10 -1.48 17.28
C SER A 433 -4.85 -0.93 18.69
N PHE A 434 -3.60 -0.69 19.05
CA PHE A 434 -3.27 -0.08 20.35
C PHE A 434 -3.75 1.37 20.45
N VAL A 435 -3.69 2.14 19.34
CA VAL A 435 -4.23 3.50 19.29
C VAL A 435 -5.75 3.51 19.51
N GLU A 436 -6.46 2.55 18.92
CA GLU A 436 -7.91 2.41 19.10
C GLU A 436 -8.26 1.98 20.53
N LEU A 437 -7.47 1.10 21.14
CA LEU A 437 -7.73 0.61 22.51
C LEU A 437 -7.30 1.58 23.60
N TYR A 438 -6.15 2.26 23.41
CA TYR A 438 -5.49 2.98 24.50
C TYR A 438 -5.28 4.47 24.20
N GLY A 439 -5.65 4.92 22.99
CA GLY A 439 -5.43 6.28 22.53
C GLY A 439 -4.03 6.50 21.97
N ASP A 440 -3.82 7.72 21.55
CA ASP A 440 -2.56 8.21 21.05
C ASP A 440 -2.02 9.40 21.87
N ARG A 441 -1.27 10.22 21.22
CA ARG A 441 -0.58 11.41 21.75
C ARG A 441 -1.50 12.58 22.14
N GLY A 442 -2.81 12.34 22.37
CA GLY A 442 -3.77 13.33 22.88
C GLY A 442 -4.89 13.73 21.93
N ALA A 443 -4.77 13.48 20.61
CA ALA A 443 -5.84 13.73 19.65
C ALA A 443 -6.90 12.62 19.68
N PHE A 444 -6.47 11.37 19.90
CA PHE A 444 -7.35 10.20 19.94
C PHE A 444 -7.45 9.60 21.33
N VAL A 445 -8.69 9.38 21.77
CA VAL A 445 -9.03 8.68 23.01
C VAL A 445 -9.33 7.23 22.64
N GLY A 446 -8.69 6.29 23.31
CA GLY A 446 -8.94 4.87 23.11
C GLY A 446 -10.13 4.38 23.92
N ASP A 447 -10.75 3.30 23.44
CA ASP A 447 -11.73 2.52 24.21
C ASP A 447 -11.25 1.07 24.36
N PRO A 448 -10.85 0.62 25.56
CA PRO A 448 -10.38 -0.74 25.79
C PRO A 448 -11.47 -1.81 25.64
N ASN A 449 -12.76 -1.42 25.51
CA ASN A 449 -13.89 -2.33 25.32
C ASN A 449 -14.25 -2.54 23.85
N LEU A 450 -13.48 -2.02 22.91
CA LEU A 450 -13.73 -2.20 21.49
C LEU A 450 -13.78 -3.68 21.10
N ARG A 451 -14.81 -3.98 20.30
CA ARG A 451 -14.96 -5.30 19.67
C ARG A 451 -14.14 -5.37 18.40
N PRO A 452 -13.60 -6.55 18.06
CA PRO A 452 -12.95 -6.76 16.76
C PRO A 452 -13.92 -6.52 15.60
N GLU A 453 -13.44 -5.87 14.56
CA GLU A 453 -14.19 -5.70 13.32
C GLU A 453 -14.41 -7.03 12.60
N SER A 454 -15.52 -7.15 11.89
CA SER A 454 -15.84 -8.30 11.05
C SER A 454 -16.59 -7.91 9.81
N ALA A 455 -16.35 -8.64 8.72
CA ALA A 455 -17.09 -8.45 7.49
C ALA A 455 -17.39 -9.79 6.80
N TRP A 456 -18.52 -9.81 6.11
CA TRP A 456 -18.82 -10.78 5.07
C TRP A 456 -18.68 -10.09 3.74
N THR A 457 -17.95 -10.71 2.81
CA THR A 457 -17.76 -10.19 1.46
C THR A 457 -18.10 -11.26 0.45
N LEU A 458 -18.76 -10.84 -0.62
CA LEU A 458 -19.00 -11.62 -1.84
C LEU A 458 -18.41 -10.83 -3.00
N ASP A 459 -17.77 -11.52 -3.92
CA ASP A 459 -17.39 -10.95 -5.22
C ASP A 459 -17.62 -11.95 -6.35
N ALA A 460 -17.87 -11.42 -7.55
CA ALA A 460 -18.00 -12.21 -8.74
C ALA A 460 -17.62 -11.39 -9.98
N GLY A 461 -17.02 -12.04 -10.96
CA GLY A 461 -16.59 -11.35 -12.15
C GLY A 461 -16.07 -12.25 -13.23
N GLY A 462 -15.49 -11.65 -14.26
CA GLY A 462 -14.91 -12.35 -15.39
C GLY A 462 -13.65 -11.70 -15.89
N ARG A 463 -12.74 -12.52 -16.38
CA ARG A 463 -11.50 -12.16 -17.05
C ARG A 463 -11.55 -12.63 -18.48
N LEU A 464 -11.31 -11.75 -19.42
CA LEU A 464 -11.25 -12.03 -20.85
C LEU A 464 -9.84 -11.73 -21.36
N ALA A 465 -9.22 -12.68 -22.07
CA ALA A 465 -7.96 -12.45 -22.76
C ALA A 465 -8.08 -13.00 -24.19
N ARG A 466 -8.26 -12.09 -25.17
CA ARG A 466 -8.62 -12.48 -26.54
C ARG A 466 -8.01 -11.55 -27.59
N PRO A 467 -7.50 -12.09 -28.72
CA PRO A 467 -7.27 -11.30 -29.91
C PRO A 467 -8.60 -10.97 -30.61
N LEU A 468 -8.86 -9.67 -30.83
CA LEU A 468 -10.00 -9.16 -31.60
C LEU A 468 -9.48 -8.53 -32.90
N GLY A 469 -9.26 -9.33 -33.93
CA GLY A 469 -8.57 -8.88 -35.15
C GLY A 469 -7.16 -8.40 -34.83
N PRO A 470 -6.82 -7.12 -35.15
CA PRO A 470 -5.49 -6.57 -34.86
C PRO A 470 -5.29 -6.15 -33.38
N VAL A 471 -6.36 -6.13 -32.57
CA VAL A 471 -6.33 -5.73 -31.16
C VAL A 471 -6.14 -6.94 -30.28
N ARG A 472 -5.16 -6.91 -29.37
CA ARG A 472 -5.09 -7.83 -28.23
C ARG A 472 -5.78 -7.17 -27.04
N LEU A 473 -6.86 -7.80 -26.56
CA LEU A 473 -7.65 -7.32 -25.43
C LEU A 473 -7.45 -8.24 -24.23
N ALA A 474 -7.14 -7.65 -23.09
CA ALA A 474 -7.29 -8.26 -21.78
C ALA A 474 -8.20 -7.35 -20.94
N ALA A 475 -9.24 -7.92 -20.34
CA ALA A 475 -10.20 -7.18 -19.53
C ALA A 475 -10.61 -8.02 -18.32
N GLU A 476 -10.78 -7.37 -17.19
CA GLU A 476 -11.38 -7.90 -15.98
C GLU A 476 -12.53 -7.00 -15.55
N VAL A 477 -13.65 -7.60 -15.20
CA VAL A 477 -14.80 -6.91 -14.59
C VAL A 477 -15.20 -7.71 -13.36
N ALA A 478 -15.27 -7.05 -12.20
CA ALA A 478 -15.68 -7.68 -10.96
C ALA A 478 -16.68 -6.77 -10.21
N GLY A 479 -17.76 -7.36 -9.70
CA GLY A 479 -18.65 -6.74 -8.73
C GLY A 479 -18.38 -7.29 -7.35
N PHE A 480 -18.50 -6.46 -6.31
CA PHE A 480 -18.33 -6.90 -4.93
C PHE A 480 -19.37 -6.26 -3.99
N ALA A 481 -19.63 -6.97 -2.90
CA ALA A 481 -20.50 -6.51 -1.83
C ALA A 481 -19.90 -6.91 -0.47
N THR A 482 -19.74 -5.93 0.43
CA THR A 482 -19.23 -6.14 1.78
C THR A 482 -20.23 -5.64 2.82
N TRP A 483 -20.53 -6.47 3.79
CA TRP A 483 -21.32 -6.16 4.97
C TRP A 483 -20.41 -6.22 6.18
N ALA A 484 -20.06 -5.04 6.70
CA ALA A 484 -19.16 -4.89 7.83
C ALA A 484 -19.94 -4.65 9.13
N ARG A 485 -19.43 -5.18 10.24
CA ARG A 485 -19.96 -5.00 11.59
C ARG A 485 -18.84 -4.57 12.51
N ASP A 486 -19.24 -3.77 13.50
CA ASP A 486 -18.35 -3.30 14.55
C ASP A 486 -17.10 -2.57 13.99
N LEU A 487 -17.25 -1.87 12.83
CA LEU A 487 -16.17 -1.04 12.29
C LEU A 487 -15.74 -0.03 13.34
N ILE A 488 -14.44 0.16 13.49
CA ILE A 488 -13.88 1.11 14.43
C ILE A 488 -13.65 2.44 13.72
N THR A 489 -14.24 3.49 14.25
CA THR A 489 -14.05 4.87 13.79
C THR A 489 -13.76 5.79 14.96
N PHE A 490 -13.16 6.94 14.67
CA PHE A 490 -12.92 7.98 15.66
C PHE A 490 -14.02 9.05 15.55
N VAL A 491 -14.82 9.17 16.60
CA VAL A 491 -15.92 10.12 16.69
C VAL A 491 -15.50 11.32 17.54
N PRO A 492 -15.72 12.57 17.09
CA PRO A 492 -15.41 13.76 17.86
C PRO A 492 -16.12 13.75 19.22
N VAL A 493 -15.38 13.97 20.31
CA VAL A 493 -15.90 14.05 21.67
C VAL A 493 -15.47 15.33 22.34
N GLY A 494 -16.43 16.03 22.96
CA GLY A 494 -16.19 17.27 23.70
C GLY A 494 -15.91 18.49 22.81
N ALA A 495 -15.55 19.61 23.47
CA ALA A 495 -15.42 20.92 22.82
C ALA A 495 -14.03 21.19 22.18
N TYR A 496 -13.07 20.28 22.30
CA TYR A 496 -11.67 20.52 21.96
C TYR A 496 -11.13 19.68 20.81
N GLY A 497 -12.01 19.10 19.94
CA GLY A 497 -11.56 18.37 18.74
C GLY A 497 -10.89 17.01 19.04
N ARG A 498 -11.02 16.48 20.24
CA ARG A 498 -10.60 15.11 20.55
C ARG A 498 -11.58 14.12 19.92
N SER A 499 -11.07 12.99 19.47
CA SER A 499 -11.90 11.91 18.91
C SER A 499 -11.72 10.63 19.71
N GLU A 500 -12.82 9.94 19.99
CA GLU A 500 -12.84 8.67 20.73
C GLU A 500 -13.09 7.51 19.77
N ALA A 501 -12.31 6.45 19.91
CA ALA A 501 -12.50 5.24 19.15
C ALA A 501 -13.79 4.54 19.57
N THR A 502 -14.65 4.22 18.62
CA THR A 502 -15.94 3.56 18.87
C THR A 502 -16.27 2.57 17.78
N ASN A 503 -17.01 1.52 18.11
CA ASN A 503 -17.54 0.60 17.12
C ASN A 503 -18.82 1.16 16.49
N ILE A 504 -18.81 1.38 15.17
CA ILE A 504 -20.04 1.60 14.40
C ILE A 504 -20.66 0.25 14.02
N GLY A 505 -21.98 0.11 14.28
CA GLY A 505 -22.63 -1.20 14.27
C GLY A 505 -22.62 -1.89 12.91
N LEU A 506 -23.02 -1.21 11.83
CA LEU A 506 -23.20 -1.80 10.50
C LEU A 506 -22.81 -0.83 9.40
N ALA A 507 -22.10 -1.34 8.39
CA ALA A 507 -21.81 -0.62 7.17
C ALA A 507 -21.94 -1.54 5.95
N ARG A 508 -22.27 -0.96 4.80
CA ARG A 508 -22.35 -1.65 3.52
C ARG A 508 -21.47 -0.97 2.50
N LEU A 509 -20.75 -1.76 1.73
CA LEU A 509 -19.96 -1.31 0.60
C LEU A 509 -20.35 -2.15 -0.62
N LEU A 510 -20.75 -1.50 -1.69
CA LEU A 510 -21.10 -2.13 -2.97
C LEU A 510 -20.26 -1.49 -4.05
N GLY A 511 -19.62 -2.27 -4.90
CA GLY A 511 -18.78 -1.70 -5.93
C GLY A 511 -18.64 -2.55 -7.18
N VAL A 512 -18.11 -1.90 -8.20
CA VAL A 512 -17.70 -2.53 -9.46
C VAL A 512 -16.29 -2.07 -9.81
N GLU A 513 -15.49 -3.01 -10.27
CA GLU A 513 -14.11 -2.81 -10.73
C GLU A 513 -14.01 -3.20 -12.19
N VAL A 514 -13.30 -2.41 -12.97
CA VAL A 514 -13.01 -2.67 -14.37
C VAL A 514 -11.54 -2.42 -14.62
N ASP A 515 -10.82 -3.41 -15.13
CA ASP A 515 -9.45 -3.28 -15.65
C ASP A 515 -9.45 -3.66 -17.13
N VAL A 516 -8.92 -2.79 -17.97
CA VAL A 516 -8.83 -3.02 -19.41
C VAL A 516 -7.44 -2.71 -19.91
N ARG A 517 -6.87 -3.65 -20.64
CA ARG A 517 -5.65 -3.48 -21.39
C ARG A 517 -5.86 -3.87 -22.85
N ALA A 518 -5.62 -2.93 -23.75
CA ALA A 518 -5.76 -3.14 -25.18
C ALA A 518 -4.47 -2.76 -25.92
N THR A 519 -3.97 -3.62 -26.80
CA THR A 519 -2.80 -3.35 -27.62
C THR A 519 -3.17 -3.41 -29.09
N LEU A 520 -2.92 -2.33 -29.82
CA LEU A 520 -3.11 -2.22 -31.28
C LEU A 520 -1.82 -1.72 -31.94
N GLY A 521 -1.07 -2.63 -32.54
CA GLY A 521 0.23 -2.29 -33.13
C GLY A 521 1.15 -1.62 -32.11
N PRO A 522 1.58 -0.35 -32.35
CA PRO A 522 2.46 0.38 -31.44
C PRO A 522 1.74 1.05 -30.26
N VAL A 523 0.41 0.97 -30.21
CA VAL A 523 -0.40 1.64 -29.18
C VAL A 523 -0.84 0.63 -28.13
N GLU A 524 -0.58 0.93 -26.87
CA GLU A 524 -1.13 0.22 -25.71
C GLU A 524 -2.02 1.19 -24.91
N MET A 525 -3.21 0.72 -24.53
CA MET A 525 -4.15 1.43 -23.65
C MET A 525 -4.35 0.62 -22.38
N ARG A 526 -4.36 1.28 -21.25
CA ARG A 526 -4.65 0.71 -19.93
C ARG A 526 -5.68 1.60 -19.25
N ALA A 527 -6.67 1.00 -18.60
CA ALA A 527 -7.62 1.75 -17.78
C ALA A 527 -8.07 0.89 -16.60
N ALA A 528 -8.04 1.45 -15.41
CA ALA A 528 -8.61 0.89 -14.20
C ALA A 528 -9.67 1.85 -13.67
N TYR A 529 -10.85 1.34 -13.40
CA TYR A 529 -11.98 2.09 -12.86
C TYR A 529 -12.58 1.35 -11.67
N THR A 530 -12.89 2.10 -10.62
CA THR A 530 -13.62 1.62 -9.45
C THR A 530 -14.82 2.51 -9.20
N GLY A 531 -16.02 1.95 -9.28
CA GLY A 531 -17.26 2.58 -8.85
C GLY A 531 -17.67 2.02 -7.49
N LEU A 532 -17.96 2.89 -6.52
CA LEU A 532 -18.21 2.49 -5.14
C LEU A 532 -19.41 3.25 -4.55
N SER A 533 -20.28 2.52 -3.86
CA SER A 533 -21.33 3.06 -3.00
C SER A 533 -21.14 2.54 -1.59
N THR A 534 -21.10 3.44 -0.61
CA THR A 534 -20.97 3.09 0.80
C THR A 534 -22.12 3.65 1.62
N GLU A 535 -22.57 2.92 2.63
CA GLU A 535 -23.64 3.34 3.52
C GLU A 535 -23.26 3.00 4.99
N ASN A 536 -23.43 3.99 5.87
CA ASN A 536 -23.39 3.76 7.32
C ASN A 536 -24.80 3.43 7.81
N ASP A 537 -25.10 2.14 7.95
CA ASP A 537 -26.41 1.66 8.43
C ASP A 537 -26.61 1.92 9.93
N ALA A 538 -25.55 2.09 10.71
CA ALA A 538 -25.64 2.35 12.15
C ALA A 538 -26.30 3.69 12.45
N ALA A 539 -26.14 4.68 11.60
CA ALA A 539 -26.81 5.98 11.71
C ALA A 539 -28.35 5.85 11.70
N CYS A 540 -28.86 4.75 11.17
CA CYS A 540 -30.31 4.50 11.05
C CYS A 540 -30.92 3.69 12.17
N VAL A 541 -30.14 2.96 12.93
CA VAL A 541 -30.66 2.08 14.02
C VAL A 541 -31.27 2.88 15.17
N ALA A 542 -30.78 4.11 15.39
CA ALA A 542 -31.25 4.99 16.46
C ALA A 542 -32.26 6.06 15.97
N ALA A 543 -32.58 6.15 14.68
CA ALA A 543 -33.41 7.22 14.13
C ALA A 543 -34.91 6.96 14.29
N VAL A 544 -35.63 7.94 14.80
CA VAL A 544 -37.10 7.97 14.82
C VAL A 544 -37.57 8.77 13.60
N GLY A 545 -37.85 8.10 12.48
CA GLY A 545 -38.29 8.74 11.24
C GLY A 545 -37.52 8.28 10.00
N PRO A 546 -37.71 8.97 8.83
CA PRO A 546 -36.92 8.67 7.62
C PRO A 546 -35.44 8.84 7.90
N CYS A 547 -34.68 7.78 7.68
CA CYS A 547 -33.25 7.77 7.96
C CYS A 547 -32.44 8.05 6.69
N VAL A 548 -31.54 9.01 6.76
CA VAL A 548 -30.49 9.20 5.76
C VAL A 548 -29.30 8.33 6.17
N ARG A 549 -28.82 7.49 5.26
CA ARG A 549 -27.60 6.70 5.44
C ARG A 549 -26.44 7.45 4.79
N PRO A 550 -25.59 8.10 5.60
CA PRO A 550 -24.45 8.83 5.03
C PRO A 550 -23.45 7.85 4.43
N ALA A 551 -22.70 8.34 3.44
CA ALA A 551 -21.56 7.62 2.91
C ALA A 551 -20.45 7.52 3.98
N LEU A 552 -19.62 6.48 3.89
CA LEU A 552 -18.45 6.36 4.76
C LEU A 552 -17.37 7.38 4.35
N PRO A 553 -16.73 8.09 5.28
CA PRO A 553 -15.73 9.11 4.95
C PRO A 553 -14.50 8.56 4.23
N GLY A 554 -13.91 9.40 3.40
CA GLY A 554 -12.64 9.13 2.74
C GLY A 554 -12.71 8.02 1.67
N ARG A 555 -13.88 7.72 1.11
CA ARG A 555 -14.10 6.67 0.11
C ARG A 555 -14.71 7.29 -1.15
N PRO A 556 -13.95 7.42 -2.26
CA PRO A 556 -14.48 8.00 -3.48
C PRO A 556 -15.53 7.09 -4.12
N SER A 557 -16.61 7.68 -4.62
CA SER A 557 -17.61 6.94 -5.39
C SER A 557 -17.13 6.59 -6.80
N ASN A 558 -16.18 7.36 -7.33
CA ASN A 558 -15.56 7.09 -8.63
C ASN A 558 -14.06 7.34 -8.56
N ASP A 559 -13.29 6.38 -9.01
CA ASP A 559 -11.84 6.43 -9.14
C ASP A 559 -11.45 5.84 -10.49
N LEU A 560 -10.75 6.61 -11.33
CA LEU A 560 -10.33 6.24 -12.67
C LEU A 560 -8.87 6.61 -12.89
N VAL A 561 -8.09 5.64 -13.31
CA VAL A 561 -6.74 5.82 -13.85
C VAL A 561 -6.69 5.25 -15.26
N ALA A 562 -6.27 6.04 -16.24
CA ALA A 562 -6.14 5.59 -17.62
C ALA A 562 -4.87 6.12 -18.27
N ASP A 563 -4.22 5.27 -19.07
CA ASP A 563 -3.01 5.59 -19.82
C ASP A 563 -3.11 5.08 -21.25
N ALA A 564 -2.59 5.88 -22.21
CA ALA A 564 -2.35 5.49 -23.58
C ALA A 564 -0.85 5.66 -23.90
N ILE A 565 -0.22 4.61 -24.40
CA ILE A 565 1.22 4.55 -24.69
C ILE A 565 1.43 4.28 -26.17
N LEU A 566 2.15 5.16 -26.86
CA LEU A 566 2.57 5.00 -28.23
C LEU A 566 4.07 4.70 -28.27
N THR A 567 4.45 3.50 -28.76
CA THR A 567 5.85 3.09 -28.88
C THR A 567 6.32 3.14 -30.31
N LEU A 568 7.32 3.99 -30.59
CA LEU A 568 7.91 4.22 -31.91
C LEU A 568 9.40 3.89 -31.88
N GLY A 569 9.74 2.66 -32.18
CA GLY A 569 11.13 2.19 -32.16
C GLY A 569 11.75 2.26 -30.76
N ARG A 570 12.64 3.25 -30.54
CA ARG A 570 13.32 3.48 -29.24
C ARG A 570 12.64 4.53 -28.37
N ALA A 571 11.61 5.18 -28.87
CA ALA A 571 10.87 6.20 -28.14
C ALA A 571 9.48 5.71 -27.80
N SER A 572 8.97 6.11 -26.64
CA SER A 572 7.57 5.96 -26.31
C SER A 572 7.01 7.26 -25.73
N LEU A 573 5.77 7.55 -26.07
CA LEU A 573 5.00 8.66 -25.55
C LEU A 573 3.82 8.11 -24.77
N ARG A 574 3.51 8.68 -23.62
CA ARG A 574 2.36 8.32 -22.77
C ARG A 574 1.50 9.55 -22.52
N GLY A 575 0.21 9.41 -22.67
CA GLY A 575 -0.79 10.33 -22.14
C GLY A 575 -1.61 9.62 -21.07
N GLY A 576 -1.89 10.27 -19.96
CA GLY A 576 -2.65 9.68 -18.87
C GLY A 576 -3.66 10.63 -18.25
N VAL A 577 -4.69 10.07 -17.60
CA VAL A 577 -5.72 10.77 -16.86
C VAL A 577 -5.97 10.06 -15.54
N ASP A 578 -6.08 10.84 -14.46
CA ASP A 578 -6.49 10.42 -13.12
C ASP A 578 -7.72 11.24 -12.73
N ALA A 579 -8.82 10.58 -12.35
CA ALA A 579 -10.05 11.24 -11.98
C ALA A 579 -10.66 10.62 -10.73
N VAL A 580 -10.95 11.46 -9.72
CA VAL A 580 -11.56 11.06 -8.46
C VAL A 580 -12.74 11.97 -8.14
N SER A 581 -13.86 11.39 -7.70
CA SER A 581 -15.04 12.14 -7.31
C SER A 581 -15.96 11.41 -6.33
N GLY A 582 -16.87 12.17 -5.70
CA GLY A 582 -17.91 11.64 -4.83
C GLY A 582 -17.37 11.12 -3.48
N MET A 583 -16.42 11.81 -2.89
CA MET A 583 -15.85 11.49 -1.58
C MET A 583 -16.31 12.50 -0.54
N VAL A 584 -16.67 12.02 0.66
CA VAL A 584 -16.99 12.84 1.84
C VAL A 584 -15.85 12.74 2.86
N ALA A 585 -15.65 13.79 3.64
CA ALA A 585 -14.60 13.84 4.66
C ALA A 585 -15.14 13.59 6.08
N ASP A 586 -16.45 13.67 6.30
CA ASP A 586 -17.08 13.54 7.62
C ASP A 586 -18.17 12.46 7.66
N ASP A 587 -18.46 11.95 8.85
CA ASP A 587 -19.46 10.89 9.08
C ASP A 587 -20.91 11.36 8.80
N ALA A 588 -21.16 12.67 8.78
CA ALA A 588 -22.47 13.24 8.41
C ALA A 588 -22.67 13.34 6.89
N GLY A 589 -21.60 13.17 6.09
CA GLY A 589 -21.62 13.34 4.64
C GLY A 589 -21.83 14.79 4.20
N SER A 590 -21.49 15.75 5.07
CA SER A 590 -21.71 17.19 4.85
C SER A 590 -20.51 17.90 4.25
N ILE A 591 -19.30 17.40 4.45
CA ILE A 591 -18.05 17.94 3.91
C ILE A 591 -17.62 17.09 2.72
N LEU A 592 -17.64 17.68 1.54
CA LEU A 592 -17.19 17.02 0.31
C LEU A 592 -15.68 17.23 0.13
N VAL A 593 -14.97 16.20 -0.32
CA VAL A 593 -13.61 16.35 -0.84
C VAL A 593 -13.67 16.81 -2.28
N PRO A 594 -12.91 17.83 -2.69
CA PRO A 594 -12.97 18.39 -4.04
C PRO A 594 -12.77 17.32 -5.13
N PRO A 595 -13.68 17.18 -6.09
CA PRO A 595 -13.46 16.29 -7.23
C PRO A 595 -12.30 16.81 -8.09
N ARG A 596 -11.53 15.91 -8.65
CA ARG A 596 -10.39 16.26 -9.49
C ARG A 596 -10.28 15.42 -10.75
N VAL A 597 -9.75 16.01 -11.81
CA VAL A 597 -9.33 15.35 -13.04
C VAL A 597 -7.96 15.89 -13.42
N LEU A 598 -6.95 15.05 -13.39
CA LEU A 598 -5.57 15.41 -13.65
C LEU A 598 -5.06 14.69 -14.89
N ALA A 599 -4.54 15.45 -15.85
CA ALA A 599 -3.89 14.90 -17.02
C ALA A 599 -2.38 14.78 -16.81
N SER A 600 -1.76 13.78 -17.41
CA SER A 600 -0.31 13.56 -17.36
C SER A 600 0.25 13.24 -18.74
N LEU A 601 1.53 13.57 -18.97
CA LEU A 601 2.25 13.30 -20.21
C LEU A 601 3.63 12.75 -19.86
N GLY A 602 4.03 11.66 -20.52
CA GLY A 602 5.34 11.06 -20.35
C GLY A 602 6.03 10.81 -21.70
N ALA A 603 7.34 10.87 -21.69
CA ALA A 603 8.17 10.49 -22.83
C ALA A 603 9.36 9.65 -22.34
N ARG A 604 9.66 8.55 -23.02
CA ARG A 604 10.80 7.67 -22.75
C ARG A 604 11.64 7.49 -24.01
N LEU A 605 12.95 7.43 -23.85
CA LEU A 605 13.90 7.21 -24.93
C LEU A 605 14.94 6.18 -24.52
N GLU A 606 15.00 5.07 -25.21
CA GLU A 606 16.07 4.07 -25.11
C GLU A 606 17.31 4.58 -25.90
N VAL A 607 18.15 5.37 -25.22
CA VAL A 607 19.36 5.96 -25.85
C VAL A 607 20.29 4.86 -26.30
N THR A 608 20.53 3.87 -25.44
CA THR A 608 21.26 2.65 -25.75
C THR A 608 20.49 1.45 -25.19
N ARG A 609 21.00 0.23 -25.36
CA ARG A 609 20.41 -0.95 -24.70
C ARG A 609 20.52 -0.91 -23.18
N ALA A 610 21.44 -0.13 -22.65
CA ALA A 610 21.70 -0.02 -21.23
C ALA A 610 21.13 1.26 -20.62
N LEU A 611 20.92 2.32 -21.40
CA LEU A 611 20.50 3.64 -20.89
C LEU A 611 19.13 4.03 -21.44
N ARG A 612 18.20 4.28 -20.56
CA ARG A 612 16.89 4.88 -20.80
C ARG A 612 16.82 6.25 -20.14
N LEU A 613 16.30 7.23 -20.84
CA LEU A 613 15.93 8.53 -20.29
C LEU A 613 14.41 8.65 -20.28
N ALA A 614 13.84 9.34 -19.31
CA ALA A 614 12.42 9.63 -19.28
C ALA A 614 12.16 11.06 -18.78
N LEU A 615 11.04 11.61 -19.27
CA LEU A 615 10.42 12.83 -18.78
C LEU A 615 8.98 12.50 -18.44
N ASP A 616 8.51 12.88 -17.26
CA ASP A 616 7.12 12.74 -16.82
C ASP A 616 6.60 14.08 -16.31
N ALA A 617 5.44 14.49 -16.82
CA ALA A 617 4.72 15.68 -16.39
C ALA A 617 3.38 15.25 -15.81
N ARG A 618 3.15 15.47 -14.52
CA ARG A 618 1.88 15.22 -13.83
C ARG A 618 1.13 16.52 -13.65
N ASN A 619 -0.20 16.44 -13.57
CA ASN A 619 -1.07 17.60 -13.51
C ASN A 619 -0.71 18.62 -14.60
N LEU A 620 -0.69 18.16 -15.86
CA LEU A 620 -0.16 18.89 -17.02
C LEU A 620 -0.77 20.30 -17.20
N PHE A 621 -2.05 20.45 -16.84
CA PHE A 621 -2.78 21.70 -16.97
C PHE A 621 -2.69 22.61 -15.73
N ASP A 622 -1.86 22.25 -14.75
CA ASP A 622 -1.63 23.01 -13.50
C ASP A 622 -2.94 23.28 -12.73
N VAL A 623 -3.81 22.28 -12.67
CA VAL A 623 -5.06 22.34 -11.91
C VAL A 623 -4.70 22.44 -10.42
N ARG A 624 -5.10 23.53 -9.77
CA ARG A 624 -4.84 23.77 -8.34
C ARG A 624 -6.12 23.91 -7.54
N THR A 625 -7.23 24.12 -8.22
CA THR A 625 -8.53 24.41 -7.61
C THR A 625 -9.61 23.53 -8.21
N SER A 626 -10.64 23.28 -7.43
CA SER A 626 -11.87 22.64 -7.86
C SER A 626 -13.06 23.49 -7.42
N THR A 627 -14.04 23.65 -8.32
CA THR A 627 -15.31 24.29 -8.01
C THR A 627 -16.41 23.27 -8.13
N TYR A 628 -17.22 23.10 -7.09
CA TYR A 628 -18.29 22.12 -7.04
C TYR A 628 -19.48 22.62 -6.22
N GLU A 629 -20.65 22.01 -6.39
CA GLU A 629 -21.84 22.32 -5.59
C GLU A 629 -21.71 21.68 -4.18
N GLY A 630 -21.57 22.52 -3.18
CA GLY A 630 -21.66 22.13 -1.78
C GLY A 630 -23.07 22.13 -1.23
N ALA A 631 -23.25 21.81 0.04
CA ALA A 631 -24.56 21.76 0.68
C ALA A 631 -25.28 23.13 0.74
N ILE A 632 -24.52 24.25 0.69
CA ILE A 632 -25.02 25.62 0.85
C ILE A 632 -24.80 26.48 -0.42
N GLY A 633 -24.26 25.88 -1.50
CA GLY A 633 -23.94 26.58 -2.76
C GLY A 633 -22.54 26.25 -3.28
N PRO A 634 -22.08 26.94 -4.34
CA PRO A 634 -20.80 26.66 -4.95
C PRO A 634 -19.65 26.85 -3.96
N VAL A 635 -18.78 25.87 -3.91
CA VAL A 635 -17.53 25.86 -3.10
C VAL A 635 -16.35 25.88 -4.05
N HIS A 636 -15.33 26.68 -3.70
CA HIS A 636 -14.09 26.81 -4.46
C HIS A 636 -12.91 26.59 -3.53
N GLU A 637 -12.25 25.44 -3.69
CA GLU A 637 -11.22 24.93 -2.77
C GLU A 637 -9.99 24.41 -3.50
N PRO A 638 -8.84 24.27 -2.83
CA PRO A 638 -7.68 23.60 -3.40
C PRO A 638 -8.00 22.13 -3.70
N ILE A 639 -7.45 21.59 -4.79
CA ILE A 639 -7.55 20.14 -5.05
C ILE A 639 -6.83 19.36 -3.97
N GLY A 640 -7.38 18.20 -3.56
CA GLY A 640 -6.81 17.33 -2.53
C GLY A 640 -7.34 15.91 -2.63
N ASP A 641 -6.66 14.96 -1.99
CA ASP A 641 -7.15 13.61 -1.74
C ASP A 641 -7.83 13.51 -0.36
N TYR A 642 -7.65 14.53 0.45
CA TYR A 642 -8.31 14.70 1.73
C TYR A 642 -8.58 16.19 1.99
N PHE A 643 -9.60 16.47 2.81
CA PHE A 643 -9.99 17.84 3.15
C PHE A 643 -8.83 18.58 3.83
N GLU A 644 -8.57 19.83 3.39
CA GLU A 644 -7.49 20.71 3.87
C GLU A 644 -6.03 20.26 3.61
N TYR A 645 -5.83 19.21 2.80
CA TYR A 645 -4.51 18.78 2.37
C TYR A 645 -4.34 18.98 0.86
N PRO A 646 -3.82 20.14 0.42
CA PRO A 646 -3.70 20.45 -0.99
C PRO A 646 -2.67 19.58 -1.67
N LEU A 647 -2.98 19.19 -2.92
CA LEU A 647 -2.05 18.56 -3.83
C LEU A 647 -1.25 19.61 -4.62
N PRO A 648 -0.04 19.28 -5.10
CA PRO A 648 0.74 20.17 -5.93
C PRO A 648 0.06 20.43 -7.28
N GLY A 649 0.32 21.60 -7.87
CA GLY A 649 0.04 21.90 -9.24
C GLY A 649 0.88 21.02 -10.18
N ARG A 650 1.23 21.53 -11.37
CA ARG A 650 2.05 20.78 -12.31
C ARG A 650 3.42 20.43 -11.74
N THR A 651 3.78 19.13 -11.84
CA THR A 651 5.11 18.62 -11.48
C THR A 651 5.80 18.02 -12.71
N LEU A 652 7.11 18.17 -12.77
CA LEU A 652 7.98 17.61 -13.81
C LEU A 652 9.02 16.72 -13.14
N LEU A 653 9.28 15.56 -13.74
CA LEU A 653 10.31 14.62 -13.33
C LEU A 653 11.14 14.22 -14.55
N VAL A 654 12.45 14.35 -14.45
CA VAL A 654 13.41 13.84 -15.45
C VAL A 654 14.17 12.70 -14.80
N SER A 655 14.22 11.55 -15.45
CA SER A 655 14.91 10.38 -14.94
C SER A 655 15.85 9.73 -15.94
N ALA A 656 16.83 9.01 -15.42
CA ALA A 656 17.74 8.17 -16.15
C ALA A 656 17.83 6.79 -15.51
N ARG A 657 17.66 5.74 -16.29
CA ARG A 657 17.81 4.34 -15.86
C ARG A 657 18.95 3.69 -16.63
N TYR A 658 19.88 3.11 -15.90
CA TYR A 658 21.03 2.42 -16.45
C TYR A 658 21.08 0.98 -15.98
N THR A 659 21.09 0.03 -16.91
CA THR A 659 21.06 -1.41 -16.63
C THR A 659 22.23 -2.11 -17.28
N VAL A 660 23.01 -2.89 -16.51
CA VAL A 660 24.12 -3.72 -16.96
C VAL A 660 23.89 -5.16 -16.55
N GLY A 661 24.18 -6.12 -17.43
CA GLY A 661 23.98 -7.55 -17.19
C GLY A 661 22.84 -8.14 -18.03
N ALA A 662 22.42 -9.37 -17.74
CA ALA A 662 21.35 -10.04 -18.47
C ALA A 662 19.99 -9.37 -18.17
N ARG A 663 19.31 -8.94 -19.21
CA ARG A 663 17.87 -8.57 -19.17
C ARG A 663 17.02 -9.83 -19.25
#